data_809d099628df80d49612008f8ddd17f7
#
_entry.id   809d099628df80d49612008f8ddd17f7
#
_cell.length_a   1.000
_cell.length_b   1.000
_cell.length_c   1.000
_cell.angle_alpha   90.00
_cell.angle_beta   90.00
_cell.angle_gamma   90.00
#
_symmetry.space_group_name_H-M   'P 1'
#
loop_
_entity.id
_entity.type
_entity.pdbx_description
1 polymer ?
#
loop_
_entity_poly.entity_id
_entity_poly.type
_entity_poly.pdbx_seq_one_letter_code
_entity_poly.pdbx_strand_id
1 'polypeptide(L)'
;MFRWLVGEWGPLPTCYIRAGENMGYDAFLAAASAAEMAGLLTGRAVLEVRPLLGLDLLLRFGPRRTPAWAVLSTQLMAACFGGPGEWPGLSAETVAAVPSDPGLEALVRILEVRLEGRAVDRVTVYPWERTVELAFAPRQGLRGDGEPCYLIHEAAPKPAKIVLVRGDRKVAALWPAADGDGVTDGPPRLAHGRTYSPPPTGWTLSPATLAADPRAFAAALVAAAGESDGWNAEKPKPLWRLLSEIAPPLGPTLAREIARQADKTGPNLPSGSTAQPSPAVVEALYRRFAEAVSLYGAGVLEPCLVLPQAGHPVPKDVAAMEIEPGPGFFRLRCERPGLALAAWHCLGRLESGRAGLAASLERRLRKAVTRAEKKTRRQAGDVAEAGEAADLRRMGELLLAHLYEARPGQTEITVTDYEGGTTAIPLDPRLTPAKNAQRYFERYRKAQRTADRDRPRQKSLLELAWLKEAVFDFDRIREGDDRLPAGELPAADGQRAADDRPASVADLWPTAEEAANTLAELRALEAAFGDTGLLPRPGQGAPGTKPRPRASAVRGPGPRPREPFRFTTRDGLVVLAGRSARQNEALSLKMAQPRDIWLHARGCPGSHVLLRLPPGLEAGDVPAASLLEAAALAVHLSAARGGGKVAVDYTEARHLRRPRGAPPGLVLYEPHETVLVNTDLVGLPRETPAPEREG
;
A
#
# COMPACT_ATOMS: atom_id res chain seq x y z
N MET A 1 -16.64 28.06 -13.24
CA MET A 1 -17.64 27.07 -13.65
C MET A 1 -17.01 25.68 -13.51
N PHE A 2 -16.67 25.29 -12.25
CA PHE A 2 -16.06 24.00 -11.90
C PHE A 2 -16.55 23.63 -10.50
N ARG A 3 -17.83 23.30 -10.44
CA ARG A 3 -18.47 22.84 -9.19
C ARG A 3 -19.62 21.92 -9.58
N TRP A 4 -19.28 20.66 -9.88
CA TRP A 4 -20.20 19.51 -10.04
C TRP A 4 -19.34 18.35 -10.57
N LEU A 5 -18.86 17.55 -9.68
CA LEU A 5 -18.50 16.13 -9.78
C LEU A 5 -17.65 15.75 -8.55
N VAL A 6 -18.18 16.09 -7.36
CA VAL A 6 -17.80 15.37 -6.13
C VAL A 6 -19.12 14.78 -5.67
N GLY A 7 -19.40 13.57 -6.18
CA GLY A 7 -20.38 12.70 -5.58
C GLY A 7 -20.00 12.50 -4.13
N GLU A 8 -20.97 12.65 -3.25
CA GLU A 8 -20.88 12.40 -1.81
C GLU A 8 -20.56 10.93 -1.55
N TRP A 9 -19.28 10.57 -1.69
CA TRP A 9 -18.74 9.43 -0.98
C TRP A 9 -18.37 9.97 0.40
N GLY A 10 -19.23 9.72 1.36
CA GLY A 10 -18.91 9.92 2.75
C GLY A 10 -17.54 9.27 3.05
N PRO A 11 -16.78 9.80 4.02
CA PRO A 11 -15.49 9.23 4.36
C PRO A 11 -15.74 7.74 4.64
N LEU A 12 -15.10 6.86 3.84
CA LEU A 12 -14.97 5.45 4.17
C LEU A 12 -14.60 5.40 5.64
N PRO A 13 -15.30 4.63 6.48
CA PRO A 13 -14.97 4.56 7.89
C PRO A 13 -13.50 4.17 7.95
N THR A 14 -12.66 5.10 8.36
CA THR A 14 -11.25 4.91 8.66
C THR A 14 -11.16 3.98 9.86
N CYS A 15 -11.44 2.70 9.63
CA CYS A 15 -11.05 1.62 10.53
C CYS A 15 -9.53 1.42 10.33
N TYR A 16 -8.76 2.48 10.60
CA TYR A 16 -7.37 2.32 10.97
C TYR A 16 -7.38 1.45 12.23
N ILE A 17 -6.88 0.22 12.14
CA ILE A 17 -6.32 -0.45 13.29
C ILE A 17 -5.25 0.52 13.77
N ARG A 18 -5.57 1.30 14.82
CA ARG A 18 -4.56 2.13 15.47
C ARG A 18 -3.44 1.19 15.85
N ALA A 19 -2.25 1.45 15.33
CA ALA A 19 -1.05 0.77 15.77
C ALA A 19 -0.98 0.94 17.30
N GLY A 20 -1.38 -0.08 18.05
CA GLY A 20 -1.51 -0.02 19.51
C GLY A 20 -2.50 -1.02 20.09
N GLU A 21 -3.56 -1.38 19.40
CA GLU A 21 -4.51 -2.38 19.90
C GLU A 21 -4.19 -3.75 19.29
N ASN A 22 -3.62 -4.66 20.10
CA ASN A 22 -3.48 -6.09 19.76
C ASN A 22 -4.87 -6.72 19.78
N MET A 23 -5.65 -6.55 18.74
CA MET A 23 -6.88 -7.27 18.55
C MET A 23 -6.54 -8.55 17.80
N GLY A 24 -6.77 -9.69 18.40
CA GLY A 24 -6.75 -10.98 17.75
C GLY A 24 -5.73 -12.01 18.21
N TYR A 25 -4.47 -11.70 18.47
CA TYR A 25 -3.50 -12.74 18.92
C TYR A 25 -3.39 -12.79 20.44
N ASP A 26 -4.07 -13.73 21.06
CA ASP A 26 -4.10 -13.99 22.49
C ASP A 26 -3.38 -15.31 22.82
N ALA A 27 -3.36 -15.69 24.10
CA ALA A 27 -2.75 -16.93 24.55
C ALA A 27 -3.46 -18.18 24.01
N PHE A 28 -4.76 -18.10 23.74
CA PHE A 28 -5.55 -19.18 23.17
C PHE A 28 -5.14 -19.46 21.72
N LEU A 29 -5.00 -18.43 20.90
CA LEU A 29 -4.50 -18.55 19.53
C LEU A 29 -3.03 -18.99 19.51
N ALA A 30 -2.21 -18.53 20.47
CA ALA A 30 -0.83 -18.98 20.60
C ALA A 30 -0.76 -20.48 20.89
N ALA A 31 -1.60 -20.97 21.80
CA ALA A 31 -1.67 -22.39 22.13
C ALA A 31 -2.19 -23.23 20.96
N ALA A 32 -3.27 -22.78 20.30
CA ALA A 32 -3.82 -23.46 19.15
C ALA A 32 -2.80 -23.55 17.99
N SER A 33 -2.13 -22.43 17.70
CA SER A 33 -1.09 -22.38 16.67
C SER A 33 0.12 -23.25 17.03
N ALA A 34 0.58 -23.24 18.28
CA ALA A 34 1.69 -24.05 18.72
C ALA A 34 1.39 -25.57 18.65
N ALA A 35 0.15 -25.98 18.97
CA ALA A 35 -0.29 -27.36 18.82
C ALA A 35 -0.27 -27.80 17.34
N GLU A 36 -0.78 -26.96 16.45
CA GLU A 36 -0.70 -27.22 15.00
C GLU A 36 0.75 -27.25 14.50
N MET A 37 1.60 -26.31 14.95
CA MET A 37 3.04 -26.32 14.65
C MET A 37 3.70 -27.61 15.10
N ALA A 38 3.38 -28.11 16.30
CA ALA A 38 3.92 -29.35 16.81
C ALA A 38 3.57 -30.52 15.89
N GLY A 39 2.31 -30.62 15.46
CA GLY A 39 1.86 -31.68 14.55
C GLY A 39 2.49 -31.59 13.15
N LEU A 40 2.70 -30.39 12.64
CA LEU A 40 3.19 -30.17 11.28
C LEU A 40 4.73 -30.16 11.18
N LEU A 41 5.44 -29.65 12.18
CA LEU A 41 6.87 -29.34 12.07
C LEU A 41 7.78 -30.35 12.72
N THR A 42 7.31 -31.10 13.76
CA THR A 42 8.15 -32.05 14.48
C THR A 42 8.73 -33.12 13.53
N GLY A 43 10.02 -33.33 13.62
CA GLY A 43 10.79 -34.21 12.74
C GLY A 43 11.17 -33.64 11.38
N ARG A 44 10.64 -32.47 10.99
CA ARG A 44 10.96 -31.84 9.71
C ARG A 44 12.19 -30.95 9.82
N ALA A 45 13.05 -31.00 8.80
CA ALA A 45 14.25 -30.18 8.74
C ALA A 45 13.95 -28.81 8.11
N VAL A 46 14.63 -27.79 8.60
CA VAL A 46 14.63 -26.44 8.00
C VAL A 46 15.32 -26.50 6.64
N LEU A 47 14.65 -26.05 5.59
CA LEU A 47 15.17 -25.98 4.24
C LEU A 47 15.56 -24.56 3.83
N GLU A 48 14.92 -23.56 4.42
CA GLU A 48 15.10 -22.15 4.03
C GLU A 48 14.63 -21.24 5.16
N VAL A 49 15.32 -20.14 5.34
CA VAL A 49 14.94 -19.04 6.23
C VAL A 49 14.97 -17.76 5.41
N ARG A 50 13.93 -16.97 5.45
CA ARG A 50 13.89 -15.69 4.72
C ARG A 50 13.01 -14.64 5.39
N PRO A 51 13.21 -13.35 5.09
CA PRO A 51 12.28 -12.33 5.54
C PRO A 51 10.96 -12.43 4.77
N LEU A 52 9.86 -12.03 5.41
CA LEU A 52 8.52 -11.97 4.85
C LEU A 52 7.91 -10.59 5.16
N LEU A 53 7.33 -9.91 4.16
CA LEU A 53 6.61 -8.64 4.31
C LEU A 53 7.35 -7.59 5.17
N GLY A 54 8.67 -7.55 5.08
CA GLY A 54 9.53 -6.53 5.68
C GLY A 54 9.89 -6.72 7.15
N LEU A 55 9.01 -7.28 7.97
CA LEU A 55 9.18 -7.40 9.43
C LEU A 55 8.93 -8.79 9.99
N ASP A 56 8.66 -9.76 9.15
CA ASP A 56 8.33 -11.12 9.55
C ASP A 56 9.39 -12.10 9.09
N LEU A 57 9.54 -13.18 9.82
CA LEU A 57 10.44 -14.29 9.51
C LEU A 57 9.63 -15.45 8.96
N LEU A 58 10.04 -15.97 7.80
CA LEU A 58 9.48 -17.15 7.18
C LEU A 58 10.49 -18.28 7.22
N LEU A 59 10.08 -19.44 7.75
CA LEU A 59 10.85 -20.68 7.72
C LEU A 59 10.12 -21.69 6.86
N ARG A 60 10.84 -22.38 5.98
CA ARG A 60 10.35 -23.50 5.19
C ARG A 60 10.97 -24.81 5.67
N PHE A 61 10.13 -25.82 5.84
CA PHE A 61 10.52 -27.13 6.35
C PHE A 61 10.29 -28.23 5.30
N GLY A 62 11.15 -29.27 5.32
CA GLY A 62 11.03 -30.42 4.43
C GLY A 62 9.87 -31.36 4.77
N PRO A 63 9.60 -32.36 3.89
CA PRO A 63 10.27 -32.62 2.62
C PRO A 63 9.88 -31.65 1.50
N ARG A 64 10.71 -31.50 0.46
CA ARG A 64 10.52 -30.53 -0.63
C ARG A 64 9.20 -30.68 -1.38
N ARG A 65 8.66 -31.90 -1.47
CA ARG A 65 7.40 -32.18 -2.19
C ARG A 65 6.15 -31.77 -1.39
N THR A 66 6.23 -31.79 -0.06
CA THR A 66 5.15 -31.39 0.85
C THR A 66 5.70 -30.46 1.93
N PRO A 67 6.13 -29.24 1.55
CA PRO A 67 6.73 -28.31 2.50
C PRO A 67 5.71 -27.88 3.55
N ALA A 68 6.20 -27.62 4.76
CA ALA A 68 5.49 -26.87 5.77
C ALA A 68 6.18 -25.52 5.97
N TRP A 69 5.44 -24.54 6.44
CA TRP A 69 5.90 -23.18 6.59
C TRP A 69 5.59 -22.68 8.00
N ALA A 70 6.47 -21.88 8.58
CA ALA A 70 6.18 -21.13 9.78
C ALA A 70 6.47 -19.64 9.56
N VAL A 71 5.58 -18.79 10.04
CA VAL A 71 5.71 -17.34 10.05
C VAL A 71 5.83 -16.87 11.48
N LEU A 72 6.92 -16.17 11.80
CA LEU A 72 7.13 -15.52 13.10
C LEU A 72 7.14 -14.01 12.86
N SER A 73 6.14 -13.33 13.38
CA SER A 73 5.97 -11.88 13.19
C SER A 73 6.42 -11.11 14.43
N THR A 74 7.24 -10.08 14.25
CA THR A 74 7.59 -9.18 15.37
C THR A 74 6.46 -8.22 15.74
N GLN A 75 5.39 -8.23 14.99
CA GLN A 75 4.25 -7.40 15.33
C GLN A 75 3.16 -8.15 16.09
N LEU A 76 2.93 -9.45 15.82
CA LEU A 76 1.73 -10.07 16.37
C LEU A 76 1.78 -11.57 16.66
N MET A 77 2.46 -12.47 15.88
CA MET A 77 2.10 -13.89 15.94
C MET A 77 3.19 -14.87 15.53
N ALA A 78 3.02 -16.12 15.96
CA ALA A 78 3.62 -17.30 15.35
C ALA A 78 2.51 -18.16 14.74
N ALA A 79 2.63 -18.51 13.47
CA ALA A 79 1.67 -19.32 12.73
C ALA A 79 2.39 -20.33 11.84
N CYS A 80 1.74 -21.46 11.54
CA CYS A 80 2.24 -22.41 10.57
C CYS A 80 1.13 -22.87 9.62
N PHE A 81 1.54 -23.37 8.46
CA PHE A 81 0.66 -23.98 7.49
C PHE A 81 1.47 -24.98 6.65
N GLY A 82 0.83 -25.96 6.05
CA GLY A 82 1.51 -26.99 5.29
C GLY A 82 0.70 -27.47 4.10
N GLY A 83 1.39 -27.79 3.02
CA GLY A 83 0.82 -28.36 1.83
C GLY A 83 0.96 -27.47 0.58
N PRO A 84 1.09 -28.09 -0.62
CA PRO A 84 1.01 -27.35 -1.88
C PRO A 84 -0.42 -26.85 -2.05
N GLY A 85 -0.63 -25.57 -2.12
CA GLY A 85 -1.94 -24.93 -2.24
C GLY A 85 -2.47 -24.26 -0.96
N GLU A 86 -1.89 -24.55 0.20
CA GLU A 86 -2.21 -23.84 1.44
C GLU A 86 -1.35 -22.58 1.65
N TRP A 87 -0.18 -22.52 0.98
CA TRP A 87 0.57 -21.28 0.92
C TRP A 87 -0.27 -20.27 0.13
N PRO A 88 -0.59 -19.13 0.74
CA PRO A 88 -1.18 -18.06 -0.02
C PRO A 88 -0.27 -17.81 -1.21
N GLY A 89 -0.74 -17.90 -2.41
CA GLY A 89 0.00 -17.75 -3.66
C GLY A 89 0.83 -16.46 -3.79
N LEU A 90 1.28 -15.93 -2.63
CA LEU A 90 2.25 -14.85 -2.55
C LEU A 90 3.52 -15.35 -3.21
N SER A 91 3.67 -15.02 -4.49
CA SER A 91 4.88 -15.37 -5.22
C SER A 91 6.10 -14.85 -4.46
N ALA A 92 7.24 -15.49 -4.63
CA ALA A 92 8.50 -14.98 -4.05
C ALA A 92 8.72 -13.51 -4.41
N GLU A 93 8.22 -13.08 -5.55
CA GLU A 93 8.25 -11.73 -6.08
C GLU A 93 7.34 -10.77 -5.30
N THR A 94 6.15 -11.22 -4.91
CA THR A 94 5.22 -10.47 -4.04
C THR A 94 5.81 -10.25 -2.65
N VAL A 95 6.43 -11.28 -2.10
CA VAL A 95 7.13 -11.22 -0.80
C VAL A 95 8.33 -10.26 -0.86
N ALA A 96 9.08 -10.26 -1.96
CA ALA A 96 10.21 -9.37 -2.19
C ALA A 96 9.79 -7.91 -2.44
N ALA A 97 8.53 -7.65 -2.77
CA ALA A 97 8.03 -6.30 -3.00
C ALA A 97 8.04 -5.43 -1.72
N VAL A 98 8.09 -6.02 -0.52
CA VAL A 98 8.20 -5.28 0.75
C VAL A 98 9.66 -5.28 1.21
N PRO A 99 10.36 -4.12 1.25
CA PRO A 99 11.73 -4.06 1.74
C PRO A 99 11.83 -4.60 3.17
N SER A 100 12.79 -5.48 3.40
CA SER A 100 13.06 -6.01 4.73
C SER A 100 13.80 -5.01 5.59
N ASP A 101 13.59 -5.11 6.90
CA ASP A 101 14.39 -4.39 7.89
C ASP A 101 15.84 -4.94 7.87
N PRO A 102 16.88 -4.07 7.84
CA PRO A 102 18.27 -4.53 7.83
C PRO A 102 18.67 -5.38 9.03
N GLY A 103 18.06 -5.14 10.20
CA GLY A 103 18.29 -5.94 11.40
C GLY A 103 17.68 -7.33 11.27
N LEU A 104 16.50 -7.45 10.64
CA LEU A 104 15.91 -8.74 10.31
C LEU A 104 16.78 -9.52 9.32
N GLU A 105 17.30 -8.87 8.28
CA GLU A 105 18.21 -9.51 7.33
C GLU A 105 19.49 -10.03 8.01
N ALA A 106 20.00 -9.29 8.99
CA ALA A 106 21.15 -9.73 9.79
C ALA A 106 20.80 -10.98 10.62
N LEU A 107 19.62 -11.00 11.25
CA LEU A 107 19.12 -12.18 11.95
C LEU A 107 18.95 -13.37 11.01
N VAL A 108 18.35 -13.18 9.84
CA VAL A 108 18.12 -14.23 8.83
C VAL A 108 19.44 -14.91 8.48
N ARG A 109 20.50 -14.17 8.18
CA ARG A 109 21.83 -14.75 7.89
C ARG A 109 22.38 -15.62 9.03
N ILE A 110 22.13 -15.23 10.28
CA ILE A 110 22.53 -16.04 11.44
C ILE A 110 21.68 -17.30 11.52
N LEU A 111 20.37 -17.18 11.30
CA LEU A 111 19.44 -18.31 11.35
C LEU A 111 19.68 -19.31 10.21
N GLU A 112 19.97 -18.86 8.99
CA GLU A 112 20.36 -19.73 7.87
C GLU A 112 21.53 -20.64 8.27
N VAL A 113 22.61 -20.04 8.77
CA VAL A 113 23.78 -20.82 9.20
C VAL A 113 23.46 -21.78 10.36
N ARG A 114 22.62 -21.36 11.30
CA ARG A 114 22.36 -22.11 12.53
C ARG A 114 21.24 -23.14 12.42
N LEU A 115 20.20 -22.89 11.62
CA LEU A 115 19.00 -23.72 11.56
C LEU A 115 18.90 -24.58 10.32
N GLU A 116 19.45 -24.19 9.18
CA GLU A 116 19.33 -24.94 7.93
C GLU A 116 19.81 -26.39 8.11
N GLY A 117 18.99 -27.37 7.73
CA GLY A 117 19.24 -28.80 7.87
C GLY A 117 18.96 -29.37 9.27
N ARG A 118 18.65 -28.55 10.28
CA ARG A 118 18.24 -29.08 11.61
C ARG A 118 16.77 -29.44 11.59
N ALA A 119 16.42 -30.54 12.23
CA ALA A 119 15.04 -30.97 12.42
C ALA A 119 14.45 -30.31 13.67
N VAL A 120 13.16 -30.02 13.62
CA VAL A 120 12.38 -29.59 14.78
C VAL A 120 12.23 -30.84 15.72
N ASP A 121 12.70 -30.72 16.94
CA ASP A 121 12.55 -31.73 17.97
C ASP A 121 11.19 -31.58 18.67
N ARG A 122 10.86 -30.38 19.05
CA ARG A 122 9.65 -30.05 19.80
C ARG A 122 9.21 -28.61 19.57
N VAL A 123 7.88 -28.37 19.61
CA VAL A 123 7.28 -27.07 19.73
C VAL A 123 6.58 -26.94 21.07
N THR A 124 6.80 -25.86 21.78
CA THR A 124 6.24 -25.62 23.12
C THR A 124 5.67 -24.22 23.19
N VAL A 125 4.49 -24.06 23.79
CA VAL A 125 3.95 -22.75 24.19
C VAL A 125 4.08 -22.61 25.70
N TYR A 126 4.45 -21.43 26.16
CA TYR A 126 4.45 -21.14 27.61
C TYR A 126 2.99 -20.97 28.08
N PRO A 127 2.58 -21.66 29.15
CA PRO A 127 1.18 -21.66 29.61
C PRO A 127 0.68 -20.25 29.86
N TRP A 128 -0.49 -19.93 29.29
CA TRP A 128 -1.13 -18.61 29.39
C TRP A 128 -0.33 -17.42 28.85
N GLU A 129 0.73 -17.72 28.07
CA GLU A 129 1.58 -16.71 27.46
C GLU A 129 1.49 -16.77 25.93
N ARG A 130 1.94 -15.69 25.28
CA ARG A 130 2.06 -15.61 23.83
C ARG A 130 3.49 -15.87 23.37
N THR A 131 4.14 -16.80 24.06
CA THR A 131 5.54 -17.20 23.79
C THR A 131 5.57 -18.60 23.26
N VAL A 132 6.11 -18.78 22.05
CA VAL A 132 6.27 -20.07 21.37
C VAL A 132 7.74 -20.37 21.20
N GLU A 133 8.18 -21.57 21.60
CA GLU A 133 9.54 -22.07 21.48
C GLU A 133 9.59 -23.24 20.51
N LEU A 134 10.42 -23.14 19.47
CA LEU A 134 10.78 -24.23 18.56
C LEU A 134 12.17 -24.75 18.99
N ALA A 135 12.24 -25.98 19.48
CA ALA A 135 13.48 -26.66 19.78
C ALA A 135 13.98 -27.42 18.55
N PHE A 136 15.26 -27.28 18.23
CA PHE A 136 15.89 -27.95 17.09
C PHE A 136 16.93 -28.96 17.58
N ALA A 137 16.87 -30.15 17.00
CA ALA A 137 17.80 -31.20 17.27
C ALA A 137 19.25 -30.85 16.89
N PRO A 138 20.26 -31.42 17.54
CA PRO A 138 21.65 -31.29 17.13
C PRO A 138 21.87 -31.75 15.68
N ARG A 139 22.79 -31.09 14.94
CA ARG A 139 23.21 -31.58 13.63
C ARG A 139 24.03 -32.88 13.80
N GLN A 140 23.70 -33.88 13.04
CA GLN A 140 24.52 -35.11 13.00
C GLN A 140 25.73 -34.88 12.07
N GLY A 141 26.93 -35.18 12.54
CA GLY A 141 28.15 -35.34 11.72
C GLY A 141 29.08 -34.11 11.61
N LEU A 142 28.82 -32.98 12.23
CA LEU A 142 29.72 -31.82 12.24
C LEU A 142 30.34 -31.61 13.62
N ARG A 143 31.70 -31.56 13.68
CA ARG A 143 32.40 -31.18 14.93
C ARG A 143 32.04 -29.74 15.29
N GLY A 144 31.47 -29.54 16.48
CA GLY A 144 31.14 -28.21 17.03
C GLY A 144 29.68 -27.80 16.99
N ASP A 145 28.79 -28.53 16.31
CA ASP A 145 27.36 -28.23 16.18
C ASP A 145 26.45 -29.26 16.89
N GLY A 146 27.02 -30.01 17.83
CA GLY A 146 26.34 -31.10 18.56
C GLY A 146 25.34 -30.66 19.65
N GLU A 147 25.15 -29.36 19.85
CA GLU A 147 24.18 -28.86 20.82
C GLU A 147 22.82 -28.50 20.20
N PRO A 148 21.72 -28.70 20.92
CA PRO A 148 20.41 -28.22 20.50
C PRO A 148 20.41 -26.68 20.41
N CYS A 149 19.48 -26.11 19.69
CA CYS A 149 19.20 -24.68 19.72
C CYS A 149 17.70 -24.43 19.73
N TYR A 150 17.32 -23.23 20.13
CA TYR A 150 15.91 -22.86 20.31
C TYR A 150 15.65 -21.57 19.58
N LEU A 151 14.57 -21.51 18.82
CA LEU A 151 14.02 -20.28 18.25
C LEU A 151 12.77 -19.92 19.03
N ILE A 152 12.81 -18.81 19.73
CA ILE A 152 11.74 -18.38 20.62
C ILE A 152 11.08 -17.14 20.03
N HIS A 153 9.78 -17.17 19.90
CA HIS A 153 8.96 -16.05 19.52
C HIS A 153 8.19 -15.54 20.73
N GLU A 154 8.48 -14.32 21.16
CA GLU A 154 7.77 -13.61 22.23
C GLU A 154 6.85 -12.58 21.60
N ALA A 155 5.53 -12.82 21.55
CA ALA A 155 4.57 -11.86 21.01
C ALA A 155 4.19 -10.75 22.00
N ALA A 156 4.60 -10.86 23.25
CA ALA A 156 4.42 -9.86 24.31
C ALA A 156 5.65 -9.84 25.22
N PRO A 157 6.04 -8.67 25.80
CA PRO A 157 5.53 -7.33 25.51
C PRO A 157 5.91 -6.84 24.10
N LYS A 158 5.28 -5.77 23.67
CA LYS A 158 5.62 -5.14 22.36
C LYS A 158 6.91 -4.32 22.44
N PRO A 159 7.72 -4.31 21.36
CA PRO A 159 7.55 -5.10 20.14
C PRO A 159 7.79 -6.60 20.40
N ALA A 160 7.08 -7.46 19.66
CA ALA A 160 7.34 -8.90 19.70
C ALA A 160 8.78 -9.17 19.29
N LYS A 161 9.39 -10.23 19.88
CA LYS A 161 10.82 -10.54 19.69
C LYS A 161 10.98 -11.95 19.13
N ILE A 162 11.96 -12.10 18.25
CA ILE A 162 12.45 -13.40 17.77
C ILE A 162 13.84 -13.58 18.36
N VAL A 163 14.02 -14.63 19.15
CA VAL A 163 15.24 -14.87 19.93
C VAL A 163 15.81 -16.23 19.57
N LEU A 164 17.05 -16.28 19.09
CA LEU A 164 17.81 -17.51 18.93
C LEU A 164 18.59 -17.79 20.22
N VAL A 165 18.41 -18.98 20.77
CA VAL A 165 19.02 -19.41 22.03
C VAL A 165 19.83 -20.71 21.80
N ARG A 166 21.01 -20.79 22.37
CA ARG A 166 21.89 -21.99 22.29
C ARG A 166 21.48 -23.07 23.28
N GLY A 167 22.10 -24.24 23.18
CA GLY A 167 21.88 -25.35 24.08
C GLY A 167 22.12 -25.02 25.57
N ASP A 168 23.08 -24.14 25.85
CA ASP A 168 23.35 -23.61 27.21
C ASP A 168 22.35 -22.55 27.68
N ARG A 169 21.23 -22.38 26.96
CA ARG A 169 20.17 -21.39 27.20
C ARG A 169 20.64 -19.95 27.10
N LYS A 170 21.77 -19.64 26.49
CA LYS A 170 22.23 -18.28 26.26
C LYS A 170 21.73 -17.72 24.92
N VAL A 171 21.35 -16.44 24.93
CA VAL A 171 20.90 -15.72 23.73
C VAL A 171 22.06 -15.60 22.74
N ALA A 172 21.86 -16.12 21.53
CA ALA A 172 22.82 -16.06 20.44
C ALA A 172 22.52 -14.91 19.47
N ALA A 173 21.24 -14.61 19.23
CA ALA A 173 20.79 -13.50 18.42
C ALA A 173 19.35 -13.14 18.80
N LEU A 174 18.94 -11.90 18.54
CA LEU A 174 17.57 -11.45 18.76
C LEU A 174 17.23 -10.30 17.81
N TRP A 175 15.96 -10.17 17.50
CA TRP A 175 15.43 -9.07 16.71
C TRP A 175 13.94 -8.81 17.08
N PRO A 176 13.48 -7.55 17.17
CA PRO A 176 14.29 -6.33 17.14
C PRO A 176 15.35 -6.32 18.26
N ALA A 177 16.46 -5.61 18.03
CA ALA A 177 17.44 -5.40 19.08
C ALA A 177 16.74 -4.80 20.31
N ALA A 178 17.16 -5.21 21.51
CA ALA A 178 16.61 -4.66 22.73
C ALA A 178 16.91 -3.15 22.80
N ASP A 179 15.94 -2.32 22.44
CA ASP A 179 15.90 -0.98 22.98
C ASP A 179 15.75 -1.16 24.50
N GLY A 180 16.62 -0.49 25.26
CA GLY A 180 16.59 -0.64 26.71
C GLY A 180 15.15 -0.50 27.19
N ASP A 181 14.66 -1.50 27.89
CA ASP A 181 13.34 -1.44 28.53
C ASP A 181 13.34 -0.19 29.40
N GLY A 182 12.80 0.92 28.90
CA GLY A 182 12.98 2.29 29.39
C GLY A 182 12.46 2.57 30.80
N VAL A 183 12.46 1.59 31.69
CA VAL A 183 11.90 1.67 33.05
C VAL A 183 12.85 1.10 34.13
N THR A 184 13.94 0.43 33.79
CA THR A 184 14.84 -0.10 34.83
C THR A 184 16.29 0.32 34.59
N ASP A 185 16.92 0.88 35.62
CA ASP A 185 18.38 1.16 35.70
C ASP A 185 19.26 -0.10 35.62
N GLY A 186 18.70 -1.24 35.22
CA GLY A 186 19.34 -2.54 35.12
C GLY A 186 19.70 -2.94 33.69
N PRO A 187 20.59 -3.92 33.52
CA PRO A 187 20.93 -4.43 32.21
C PRO A 187 19.72 -5.12 31.55
N PRO A 188 19.53 -5.00 30.22
CA PRO A 188 18.35 -5.52 29.53
C PRO A 188 18.17 -7.03 29.74
N ARG A 189 16.91 -7.49 29.90
CA ARG A 189 16.54 -8.90 30.09
C ARG A 189 17.13 -9.79 29.00
N LEU A 190 17.02 -9.38 27.75
CA LEU A 190 17.54 -10.07 26.58
C LEU A 190 18.76 -9.33 26.04
N ALA A 191 19.91 -9.99 26.04
CA ALA A 191 21.13 -9.51 25.39
C ALA A 191 21.98 -10.69 24.94
N HIS A 192 22.78 -10.51 23.92
CA HIS A 192 23.71 -11.51 23.44
C HIS A 192 24.59 -12.06 24.58
N GLY A 193 24.70 -13.38 24.69
CA GLY A 193 25.48 -14.09 25.69
C GLY A 193 24.83 -14.22 27.06
N ARG A 194 23.72 -13.55 27.33
CA ARG A 194 22.96 -13.73 28.59
C ARG A 194 22.08 -14.96 28.54
N THR A 195 21.82 -15.52 29.69
CA THR A 195 20.86 -16.62 29.84
C THR A 195 19.47 -16.10 29.52
N TYR A 196 18.77 -16.81 28.66
CA TYR A 196 17.38 -16.46 28.30
C TYR A 196 16.49 -16.65 29.54
N SER A 197 15.67 -15.66 29.81
CA SER A 197 14.55 -15.74 30.74
C SER A 197 13.27 -15.27 30.03
N PRO A 198 12.13 -15.97 30.23
CA PRO A 198 10.87 -15.58 29.62
C PRO A 198 10.42 -14.18 30.09
N PRO A 199 9.52 -13.52 29.34
CA PRO A 199 8.95 -12.26 29.81
C PRO A 199 8.22 -12.43 31.13
N PRO A 200 8.17 -11.39 31.99
CA PRO A 200 7.38 -11.46 33.21
C PRO A 200 5.90 -11.63 32.85
N THR A 201 5.20 -12.45 33.61
CA THR A 201 3.75 -12.62 33.50
C THR A 201 3.05 -11.31 33.87
N GLY A 202 2.16 -10.82 33.02
CA GLY A 202 1.39 -9.59 33.27
C GLY A 202 0.15 -9.81 34.17
N TRP A 203 0.08 -10.90 34.93
CA TRP A 203 -1.06 -11.29 35.72
C TRP A 203 -0.65 -11.78 37.12
N THR A 204 -1.48 -11.51 38.13
CA THR A 204 -1.24 -11.92 39.54
C THR A 204 -1.74 -13.34 39.79
N LEU A 205 -2.91 -13.69 39.25
CA LEU A 205 -3.51 -15.02 39.32
C LEU A 205 -3.66 -15.57 37.91
N SER A 206 -3.28 -16.84 37.72
CA SER A 206 -3.43 -17.46 36.40
C SER A 206 -4.92 -17.59 36.02
N PRO A 207 -5.25 -17.59 34.71
CA PRO A 207 -6.62 -17.85 34.28
C PRO A 207 -7.17 -19.17 34.82
N ALA A 208 -6.32 -20.21 34.94
CA ALA A 208 -6.71 -21.47 35.54
C ALA A 208 -7.09 -21.34 37.04
N THR A 209 -6.32 -20.56 37.79
CA THR A 209 -6.61 -20.27 39.21
C THR A 209 -7.93 -19.51 39.37
N LEU A 210 -8.14 -18.49 38.53
CA LEU A 210 -9.38 -17.71 38.53
C LEU A 210 -10.59 -18.54 38.10
N ALA A 211 -10.44 -19.49 37.18
CA ALA A 211 -11.52 -20.38 36.75
C ALA A 211 -11.88 -21.46 37.78
N ALA A 212 -10.92 -21.82 38.65
CA ALA A 212 -11.12 -22.81 39.68
C ALA A 212 -11.89 -22.26 40.92
N ASP A 213 -11.89 -20.94 41.16
CA ASP A 213 -12.51 -20.32 42.35
C ASP A 213 -13.35 -19.09 41.96
N PRO A 214 -14.70 -19.20 42.00
CA PRO A 214 -15.57 -18.08 41.68
C PRO A 214 -15.44 -16.89 42.66
N ARG A 215 -14.96 -17.12 43.88
CA ARG A 215 -14.72 -16.04 44.85
C ARG A 215 -13.46 -15.26 44.52
N ALA A 216 -12.41 -15.96 44.15
CA ALA A 216 -11.17 -15.32 43.67
C ALA A 216 -11.42 -14.51 42.38
N PHE A 217 -12.21 -15.04 41.46
CA PHE A 217 -12.62 -14.31 40.24
C PHE A 217 -13.38 -13.04 40.57
N ALA A 218 -14.42 -13.12 41.43
CA ALA A 218 -15.22 -11.96 41.82
C ALA A 218 -14.37 -10.91 42.55
N ALA A 219 -13.48 -11.32 43.46
CA ALA A 219 -12.58 -10.44 44.17
C ALA A 219 -11.61 -9.71 43.21
N ALA A 220 -11.03 -10.43 42.25
CA ALA A 220 -10.15 -9.85 41.21
C ALA A 220 -10.93 -8.83 40.36
N LEU A 221 -12.17 -9.12 39.97
CA LEU A 221 -13.00 -8.22 39.16
C LEU A 221 -13.33 -6.92 39.94
N VAL A 222 -13.63 -7.01 41.23
CA VAL A 222 -13.85 -5.84 42.08
C VAL A 222 -12.57 -5.01 42.24
N ALA A 223 -11.43 -5.66 42.46
CA ALA A 223 -10.12 -4.98 42.58
C ALA A 223 -9.77 -4.25 41.29
N ALA A 224 -10.00 -4.84 40.10
CA ALA A 224 -9.76 -4.21 38.79
C ALA A 224 -10.71 -3.00 38.57
N ALA A 225 -11.88 -3.00 39.13
CA ALA A 225 -12.81 -1.87 39.09
C ALA A 225 -12.35 -0.67 39.91
N GLY A 226 -11.45 -0.88 40.90
CA GLY A 226 -10.94 0.14 41.84
C GLY A 226 -11.82 0.29 43.06
N GLU A 227 -11.23 0.52 44.26
CA GLU A 227 -11.92 0.49 45.56
C GLU A 227 -12.91 1.61 45.78
N SER A 228 -12.94 2.70 45.01
CA SER A 228 -13.85 3.80 45.22
C SER A 228 -14.55 4.37 43.99
N ASP A 229 -13.99 4.27 42.79
CA ASP A 229 -14.45 5.05 41.64
C ASP A 229 -14.82 4.23 40.39
N GLY A 230 -14.41 2.97 40.29
CA GLY A 230 -14.57 2.18 39.07
C GLY A 230 -15.99 1.92 38.62
N TRP A 231 -16.94 1.79 39.60
CA TRP A 231 -18.36 1.57 39.34
C TRP A 231 -19.20 2.86 39.38
N ASN A 232 -18.71 3.90 40.06
CA ASN A 232 -19.42 5.19 40.25
C ASN A 232 -18.82 6.34 39.42
N ALA A 233 -17.82 6.07 38.61
CA ALA A 233 -17.20 7.08 37.73
C ALA A 233 -18.16 7.55 36.63
N GLU A 234 -18.04 8.79 36.20
CA GLU A 234 -18.79 9.35 35.05
C GLU A 234 -18.68 8.49 33.78
N LYS A 235 -17.66 7.64 33.69
CA LYS A 235 -17.42 6.68 32.58
C LYS A 235 -16.92 5.34 33.14
N PRO A 236 -17.80 4.44 33.55
CA PRO A 236 -17.41 3.13 34.10
C PRO A 236 -16.68 2.29 33.06
N LYS A 237 -15.72 1.49 33.52
CA LYS A 237 -15.03 0.54 32.65
C LYS A 237 -15.99 -0.55 32.18
N PRO A 238 -16.08 -0.87 30.88
CA PRO A 238 -16.94 -1.97 30.44
C PRO A 238 -16.41 -3.32 30.91
N LEU A 239 -17.31 -4.30 31.13
CA LEU A 239 -17.01 -5.63 31.69
C LEU A 239 -15.85 -6.33 30.96
N TRP A 240 -15.79 -6.25 29.62
CA TRP A 240 -14.72 -6.87 28.85
C TRP A 240 -13.34 -6.29 29.18
N ARG A 241 -13.27 -5.00 29.52
CA ARG A 241 -12.00 -4.36 29.90
C ARG A 241 -11.52 -4.84 31.27
N LEU A 242 -12.44 -4.95 32.22
CA LEU A 242 -12.15 -5.52 33.54
C LEU A 242 -11.68 -6.97 33.40
N LEU A 243 -12.35 -7.76 32.57
CA LEU A 243 -11.95 -9.13 32.28
C LEU A 243 -10.55 -9.21 31.65
N SER A 244 -10.22 -8.29 30.73
CA SER A 244 -8.88 -8.23 30.14
C SER A 244 -7.80 -7.78 31.14
N GLU A 245 -8.16 -7.02 32.16
CA GLU A 245 -7.22 -6.60 33.22
C GLU A 245 -6.93 -7.72 34.22
N ILE A 246 -7.93 -8.52 34.61
CA ILE A 246 -7.73 -9.67 35.52
C ILE A 246 -7.17 -10.91 34.84
N ALA A 247 -7.44 -11.08 33.55
CA ALA A 247 -7.01 -12.19 32.73
C ALA A 247 -6.43 -11.72 31.37
N PRO A 248 -5.27 -11.02 31.36
CA PRO A 248 -4.66 -10.50 30.15
C PRO A 248 -4.42 -11.56 29.05
N PRO A 249 -4.19 -12.85 29.36
CA PRO A 249 -4.04 -13.91 28.36
C PRO A 249 -5.22 -14.08 27.41
N LEU A 250 -6.43 -13.72 27.80
CA LEU A 250 -7.63 -13.81 26.95
C LEU A 250 -7.56 -12.89 25.73
N GLY A 251 -6.87 -11.76 25.83
CA GLY A 251 -6.95 -10.71 24.84
C GLY A 251 -8.32 -10.02 24.75
N PRO A 252 -8.40 -8.85 24.12
CA PRO A 252 -9.61 -8.04 24.11
C PRO A 252 -10.75 -8.64 23.29
N THR A 253 -10.45 -9.42 22.23
CA THR A 253 -11.49 -10.01 21.38
C THR A 253 -12.28 -11.07 22.11
N LEU A 254 -11.60 -12.01 22.75
CA LEU A 254 -12.25 -13.07 23.52
C LEU A 254 -12.92 -12.52 24.79
N ALA A 255 -12.29 -11.54 25.46
CA ALA A 255 -12.89 -10.87 26.62
C ALA A 255 -14.19 -10.15 26.26
N ARG A 256 -14.28 -9.50 25.10
CA ARG A 256 -15.53 -8.88 24.60
C ARG A 256 -16.61 -9.91 24.34
N GLU A 257 -16.26 -11.03 23.74
CA GLU A 257 -17.22 -12.10 23.44
C GLU A 257 -17.77 -12.74 24.73
N ILE A 258 -16.90 -13.04 25.69
CA ILE A 258 -17.30 -13.58 27.02
C ILE A 258 -18.23 -12.60 27.72
N ALA A 259 -17.89 -11.31 27.74
CA ALA A 259 -18.73 -10.28 28.37
C ALA A 259 -20.09 -10.15 27.66
N ARG A 260 -20.11 -10.19 26.33
CA ARG A 260 -21.34 -10.12 25.53
C ARG A 260 -22.28 -11.31 25.78
N GLN A 261 -21.70 -12.52 25.87
CA GLN A 261 -22.47 -13.72 26.17
C GLN A 261 -23.05 -13.70 27.60
N ALA A 262 -22.28 -13.17 28.55
CA ALA A 262 -22.74 -12.99 29.92
C ALA A 262 -23.91 -11.98 30.01
N ASP A 263 -23.87 -10.92 29.21
CA ASP A 263 -24.93 -9.90 29.17
C ASP A 263 -26.27 -10.42 28.57
N LYS A 264 -26.16 -11.34 27.57
CA LYS A 264 -27.37 -12.00 27.01
C LYS A 264 -28.13 -12.89 28.00
N THR A 265 -27.44 -13.43 29.01
CA THR A 265 -28.02 -14.33 30.02
C THR A 265 -28.46 -13.62 31.28
N GLY A 266 -28.16 -12.34 31.43
CA GLY A 266 -28.57 -11.50 32.54
C GLY A 266 -29.80 -10.62 32.21
N PRO A 267 -30.41 -9.96 33.17
CA PRO A 267 -31.45 -8.95 32.91
C PRO A 267 -30.81 -7.83 32.10
N ASN A 268 -31.42 -7.49 30.94
CA ASN A 268 -30.97 -6.48 29.97
C ASN A 268 -30.36 -5.25 30.63
N LEU A 269 -29.04 -5.21 30.76
CA LEU A 269 -28.33 -3.98 31.10
C LEU A 269 -28.09 -3.23 29.78
N PRO A 270 -28.60 -2.00 29.63
CA PRO A 270 -28.28 -1.22 28.43
C PRO A 270 -26.75 -1.06 28.30
N SER A 271 -26.23 -1.25 27.11
CA SER A 271 -24.82 -1.03 26.78
C SER A 271 -24.44 0.40 27.20
N GLY A 272 -23.74 0.56 28.32
CA GLY A 272 -23.42 1.86 28.92
C GLY A 272 -24.00 2.08 30.32
N SER A 273 -24.64 1.07 30.96
CA SER A 273 -25.13 1.16 32.34
C SER A 273 -23.95 1.45 33.28
N THR A 274 -24.12 2.53 34.07
CA THR A 274 -23.17 2.99 35.09
C THR A 274 -23.33 2.21 36.41
N ALA A 275 -24.22 1.20 36.47
CA ALA A 275 -24.46 0.42 37.64
C ALA A 275 -23.49 -0.74 37.83
N GLN A 276 -23.13 -1.03 39.06
CA GLN A 276 -22.40 -2.24 39.44
C GLN A 276 -23.08 -3.47 38.84
N PRO A 277 -22.36 -4.39 38.16
CA PRO A 277 -22.97 -5.58 37.60
C PRO A 277 -23.65 -6.39 38.72
N SER A 278 -24.87 -6.83 38.42
CA SER A 278 -25.60 -7.67 39.40
C SER A 278 -24.82 -8.96 39.68
N PRO A 279 -25.00 -9.57 40.85
CA PRO A 279 -24.37 -10.86 41.15
C PRO A 279 -24.63 -11.92 40.06
N ALA A 280 -25.81 -11.89 39.45
CA ALA A 280 -26.16 -12.77 38.33
C ALA A 280 -25.29 -12.56 37.08
N VAL A 281 -24.96 -11.29 36.75
CA VAL A 281 -24.07 -10.97 35.61
C VAL A 281 -22.65 -11.40 35.94
N VAL A 282 -22.17 -11.21 37.17
CA VAL A 282 -20.82 -11.67 37.60
C VAL A 282 -20.73 -13.18 37.51
N GLU A 283 -21.76 -13.90 37.96
CA GLU A 283 -21.81 -15.36 37.89
C GLU A 283 -21.89 -15.85 36.44
N ALA A 284 -22.67 -15.20 35.57
CA ALA A 284 -22.70 -15.51 34.14
C ALA A 284 -21.35 -15.27 33.47
N LEU A 285 -20.66 -14.16 33.81
CA LEU A 285 -19.33 -13.84 33.33
C LEU A 285 -18.30 -14.89 33.76
N TYR A 286 -18.33 -15.27 35.04
CA TYR A 286 -17.49 -16.32 35.59
C TYR A 286 -17.70 -17.65 34.87
N ARG A 287 -18.95 -18.09 34.70
CA ARG A 287 -19.29 -19.34 34.02
C ARG A 287 -18.74 -19.41 32.60
N ARG A 288 -18.91 -18.32 31.81
CA ARG A 288 -18.37 -18.23 30.45
C ARG A 288 -16.86 -18.15 30.41
N PHE A 289 -16.27 -17.45 31.37
CA PHE A 289 -14.82 -17.42 31.54
C PHE A 289 -14.24 -18.80 31.86
N ALA A 290 -14.82 -19.51 32.83
CA ALA A 290 -14.40 -20.85 33.23
C ALA A 290 -14.57 -21.88 32.09
N GLU A 291 -15.65 -21.76 31.31
CA GLU A 291 -15.86 -22.56 30.10
C GLU A 291 -14.73 -22.32 29.07
N ALA A 292 -14.39 -21.05 28.77
CA ALA A 292 -13.31 -20.72 27.85
C ALA A 292 -11.96 -21.31 28.35
N VAL A 293 -11.65 -21.16 29.65
CA VAL A 293 -10.43 -21.71 30.25
C VAL A 293 -10.40 -23.24 30.17
N SER A 294 -11.55 -23.90 30.35
CA SER A 294 -11.66 -25.37 30.20
C SER A 294 -11.39 -25.81 28.77
N LEU A 295 -11.92 -25.11 27.76
CA LEU A 295 -11.67 -25.42 26.35
C LEU A 295 -10.18 -25.22 25.99
N TYR A 296 -9.53 -24.18 26.53
CA TYR A 296 -8.10 -24.00 26.41
C TYR A 296 -7.31 -25.20 26.97
N GLY A 297 -7.66 -25.62 28.20
CA GLY A 297 -7.02 -26.77 28.85
C GLY A 297 -7.23 -28.09 28.11
N ALA A 298 -8.38 -28.26 27.47
CA ALA A 298 -8.72 -29.44 26.67
C ALA A 298 -8.11 -29.40 25.25
N GLY A 299 -7.56 -28.27 24.82
CA GLY A 299 -7.07 -28.08 23.45
C GLY A 299 -8.17 -28.06 22.38
N VAL A 300 -9.44 -27.88 22.78
CA VAL A 300 -10.60 -27.84 21.89
C VAL A 300 -10.85 -26.39 21.50
N LEU A 301 -10.22 -25.94 20.42
CA LEU A 301 -10.33 -24.58 19.94
C LEU A 301 -10.85 -24.59 18.49
N GLU A 302 -11.82 -23.73 18.22
CA GLU A 302 -12.45 -23.56 16.91
C GLU A 302 -12.15 -22.15 16.36
N PRO A 303 -11.04 -21.95 15.68
CA PRO A 303 -10.66 -20.64 15.20
C PRO A 303 -11.61 -20.11 14.14
N CYS A 304 -11.81 -18.79 14.16
CA CYS A 304 -12.59 -18.12 13.15
C CYS A 304 -12.00 -16.76 12.77
N LEU A 305 -12.32 -16.31 11.55
CA LEU A 305 -12.06 -14.98 11.04
C LEU A 305 -13.34 -14.15 11.05
N VAL A 306 -13.19 -12.86 11.36
CA VAL A 306 -14.26 -11.87 11.23
C VAL A 306 -14.01 -11.05 9.98
N LEU A 307 -14.91 -11.14 9.02
CA LEU A 307 -14.82 -10.52 7.71
C LEU A 307 -15.94 -9.49 7.50
N PRO A 308 -15.69 -8.41 6.75
CA PRO A 308 -16.73 -7.47 6.37
C PRO A 308 -17.75 -8.11 5.42
N GLN A 309 -19.02 -7.75 5.53
CA GLN A 309 -20.08 -8.22 4.63
C GLN A 309 -20.00 -7.60 3.23
N ALA A 310 -19.43 -6.41 3.13
CA ALA A 310 -19.25 -5.67 1.88
C ALA A 310 -17.82 -5.15 1.74
N GLY A 311 -17.36 -4.98 0.52
CA GLY A 311 -16.02 -4.51 0.21
C GLY A 311 -14.99 -5.65 0.12
N HIS A 312 -13.70 -5.31 0.22
CA HIS A 312 -12.61 -6.29 0.17
C HIS A 312 -12.65 -7.23 1.38
N PRO A 313 -12.53 -8.55 1.19
CA PRO A 313 -12.60 -9.54 2.25
C PRO A 313 -11.31 -9.61 3.08
N VAL A 314 -10.86 -8.47 3.62
CA VAL A 314 -9.73 -8.41 4.54
C VAL A 314 -10.23 -8.70 5.94
N PRO A 315 -9.74 -9.75 6.62
CA PRO A 315 -10.19 -10.07 7.96
C PRO A 315 -9.92 -8.94 8.95
N LYS A 316 -10.96 -8.52 9.65
CA LYS A 316 -10.85 -7.50 10.70
C LYS A 316 -10.23 -8.06 11.97
N ASP A 317 -10.58 -9.30 12.30
CA ASP A 317 -10.14 -9.95 13.51
C ASP A 317 -10.05 -11.47 13.34
N VAL A 318 -9.36 -12.11 14.26
CA VAL A 318 -9.21 -13.56 14.39
C VAL A 318 -9.43 -13.96 15.84
N ALA A 319 -10.11 -15.05 16.08
CA ALA A 319 -10.33 -15.59 17.42
C ALA A 319 -10.08 -17.09 17.46
N ALA A 320 -9.64 -17.61 18.61
CA ALA A 320 -9.41 -19.03 18.85
C ALA A 320 -10.70 -19.83 19.06
N MET A 321 -11.78 -19.13 19.29
CA MET A 321 -13.09 -19.69 19.60
C MET A 321 -14.15 -18.98 18.77
N GLU A 322 -15.31 -19.62 18.67
CA GLU A 322 -16.46 -19.03 17.98
C GLU A 322 -16.88 -17.71 18.65
N ILE A 323 -16.90 -16.63 17.86
CA ILE A 323 -17.36 -15.31 18.29
C ILE A 323 -18.54 -14.87 17.41
N GLU A 324 -19.44 -14.07 17.96
CA GLU A 324 -20.53 -13.46 17.20
C GLU A 324 -20.05 -12.15 16.58
N PRO A 325 -20.00 -12.03 15.25
CA PRO A 325 -19.58 -10.81 14.58
C PRO A 325 -20.62 -9.70 14.82
N GLY A 326 -20.14 -8.45 14.94
CA GLY A 326 -21.03 -7.29 15.01
C GLY A 326 -21.72 -7.02 13.65
N PRO A 327 -22.65 -6.02 13.64
CA PRO A 327 -23.34 -5.63 12.40
C PRO A 327 -22.35 -5.27 11.29
N GLY A 328 -22.64 -5.67 10.06
CA GLY A 328 -21.78 -5.44 8.89
C GLY A 328 -20.61 -6.40 8.77
N PHE A 329 -20.53 -7.44 9.61
CA PHE A 329 -19.51 -8.48 9.55
C PHE A 329 -20.14 -9.87 9.52
N PHE A 330 -19.38 -10.84 9.01
CA PHE A 330 -19.72 -12.25 9.08
C PHE A 330 -18.53 -13.05 9.60
N ARG A 331 -18.80 -14.24 10.06
CA ARG A 331 -17.81 -15.17 10.58
C ARG A 331 -17.48 -16.22 9.54
N LEU A 332 -16.18 -16.42 9.32
CA LEU A 332 -15.64 -17.54 8.55
C LEU A 332 -14.98 -18.52 9.54
N ARG A 333 -15.52 -19.72 9.66
CA ARG A 333 -14.95 -20.80 10.48
C ARG A 333 -13.68 -21.31 9.78
N CYS A 334 -12.65 -21.57 10.56
CA CYS A 334 -11.36 -22.04 10.05
C CYS A 334 -11.03 -23.38 10.70
N GLU A 335 -10.72 -24.36 9.88
CA GLU A 335 -10.31 -25.68 10.41
C GLU A 335 -8.93 -25.65 11.09
N ARG A 336 -8.09 -24.66 10.73
CA ARG A 336 -6.70 -24.58 11.12
C ARG A 336 -6.33 -23.20 11.66
N PRO A 337 -5.87 -23.12 12.93
CA PRO A 337 -5.48 -21.86 13.56
C PRO A 337 -4.37 -21.11 12.82
N GLY A 338 -3.34 -21.82 12.37
CA GLY A 338 -2.20 -21.23 11.67
C GLY A 338 -2.59 -20.60 10.34
N LEU A 339 -3.50 -21.25 9.60
CA LEU A 339 -3.98 -20.73 8.33
C LEU A 339 -4.84 -19.48 8.54
N ALA A 340 -5.71 -19.48 9.56
CA ALA A 340 -6.50 -18.31 9.94
C ALA A 340 -5.62 -17.13 10.34
N LEU A 341 -4.61 -17.37 11.17
CA LEU A 341 -3.64 -16.36 11.59
C LEU A 341 -2.83 -15.83 10.42
N ALA A 342 -2.35 -16.71 9.52
CA ALA A 342 -1.61 -16.31 8.34
C ALA A 342 -2.44 -15.42 7.40
N ALA A 343 -3.71 -15.79 7.16
CA ALA A 343 -4.62 -15.00 6.35
C ALA A 343 -4.87 -13.62 6.96
N TRP A 344 -5.24 -13.58 8.23
CA TRP A 344 -5.48 -12.33 8.94
C TRP A 344 -4.27 -11.40 8.90
N HIS A 345 -3.08 -11.94 9.20
CA HIS A 345 -1.85 -11.16 9.26
C HIS A 345 -1.40 -10.68 7.88
N CYS A 346 -1.26 -11.60 6.91
CA CYS A 346 -0.76 -11.26 5.58
C CYS A 346 -1.67 -10.26 4.85
N LEU A 347 -2.98 -10.53 4.85
CA LEU A 347 -3.96 -9.62 4.24
C LEU A 347 -3.96 -8.25 4.93
N GLY A 348 -3.98 -8.22 6.26
CA GLY A 348 -3.93 -6.98 7.03
C GLY A 348 -2.65 -6.17 6.77
N ARG A 349 -1.51 -6.84 6.64
CA ARG A 349 -0.21 -6.20 6.34
C ARG A 349 -0.16 -5.65 4.92
N LEU A 350 -0.60 -6.42 3.94
CA LEU A 350 -0.64 -5.98 2.55
C LEU A 350 -1.57 -4.79 2.38
N GLU A 351 -2.76 -4.85 2.96
CA GLU A 351 -3.74 -3.77 2.87
C GLU A 351 -3.27 -2.50 3.59
N SER A 352 -2.73 -2.63 4.80
CA SER A 352 -2.16 -1.47 5.53
C SER A 352 -0.99 -0.85 4.78
N GLY A 353 -0.13 -1.68 4.18
CA GLY A 353 0.99 -1.23 3.35
C GLY A 353 0.51 -0.51 2.09
N ARG A 354 -0.50 -1.05 1.40
CA ARG A 354 -1.15 -0.47 0.23
C ARG A 354 -1.77 0.88 0.56
N ALA A 355 -2.61 0.94 1.59
CA ALA A 355 -3.30 2.15 2.01
C ALA A 355 -2.33 3.26 2.46
N GLY A 356 -1.31 2.90 3.26
CA GLY A 356 -0.31 3.85 3.74
C GLY A 356 0.54 4.44 2.61
N LEU A 357 0.99 3.60 1.67
CA LEU A 357 1.75 4.05 0.52
C LEU A 357 0.89 4.89 -0.43
N ALA A 358 -0.34 4.48 -0.70
CA ALA A 358 -1.28 5.22 -1.53
C ALA A 358 -1.54 6.63 -0.95
N ALA A 359 -1.86 6.75 0.33
CA ALA A 359 -2.09 8.04 0.97
C ALA A 359 -0.84 8.94 0.96
N SER A 360 0.35 8.36 1.11
CA SER A 360 1.62 9.10 1.03
C SER A 360 1.89 9.61 -0.38
N LEU A 361 1.73 8.76 -1.39
CA LEU A 361 1.92 9.11 -2.80
C LEU A 361 0.92 10.16 -3.26
N GLU A 362 -0.35 10.01 -2.94
CA GLU A 362 -1.39 10.97 -3.30
C GLU A 362 -1.06 12.39 -2.83
N ARG A 363 -0.71 12.55 -1.55
CA ARG A 363 -0.33 13.86 -1.00
C ARG A 363 0.90 14.45 -1.71
N ARG A 364 1.89 13.62 -2.02
CA ARG A 364 3.13 14.06 -2.68
C ARG A 364 2.88 14.43 -4.13
N LEU A 365 2.10 13.65 -4.86
CA LEU A 365 1.72 13.90 -6.25
C LEU A 365 0.91 15.18 -6.38
N ARG A 366 -0.16 15.34 -5.61
CA ARG A 366 -0.98 16.56 -5.63
C ARG A 366 -0.15 17.81 -5.34
N LYS A 367 0.76 17.74 -4.36
CA LYS A 367 1.67 18.84 -4.05
C LYS A 367 2.64 19.14 -5.19
N ALA A 368 3.14 18.12 -5.89
CA ALA A 368 4.03 18.27 -7.04
C ALA A 368 3.30 18.92 -8.23
N VAL A 369 2.09 18.45 -8.55
CA VAL A 369 1.23 19.03 -9.61
C VAL A 369 0.95 20.50 -9.33
N THR A 370 0.48 20.85 -8.13
CA THR A 370 0.19 22.25 -7.75
C THR A 370 1.42 23.17 -7.92
N ARG A 371 2.61 22.65 -7.55
CA ARG A 371 3.86 23.40 -7.73
C ARG A 371 4.22 23.59 -9.20
N ALA A 372 4.08 22.52 -10.00
CA ALA A 372 4.37 22.57 -11.42
C ALA A 372 3.39 23.49 -12.16
N GLU A 373 2.09 23.48 -11.84
CA GLU A 373 1.10 24.37 -12.40
C GLU A 373 1.38 25.84 -12.05
N LYS A 374 1.74 26.12 -10.80
CA LYS A 374 2.13 27.47 -10.39
C LYS A 374 3.37 27.96 -11.15
N LYS A 375 4.37 27.07 -11.35
CA LYS A 375 5.59 27.35 -12.09
C LYS A 375 5.28 27.64 -13.57
N THR A 376 4.49 26.81 -14.23
CA THR A 376 4.11 26.98 -15.65
C THR A 376 3.24 28.21 -15.87
N ARG A 377 2.29 28.50 -14.97
CA ARG A 377 1.46 29.71 -15.02
C ARG A 377 2.32 30.97 -14.89
N ARG A 378 3.28 30.99 -13.97
CA ARG A 378 4.22 32.10 -13.84
C ARG A 378 5.05 32.30 -15.11
N GLN A 379 5.58 31.23 -15.68
CA GLN A 379 6.35 31.28 -16.92
C GLN A 379 5.49 31.72 -18.12
N ALA A 380 4.20 31.37 -18.15
CA ALA A 380 3.27 31.85 -19.19
C ALA A 380 3.02 33.34 -19.08
N GLY A 381 2.90 33.87 -17.86
CA GLY A 381 2.79 35.32 -17.65
C GLY A 381 4.06 36.07 -18.09
N ASP A 382 5.24 35.53 -17.74
CA ASP A 382 6.52 36.10 -18.17
C ASP A 382 6.66 36.16 -19.72
N VAL A 383 6.09 35.18 -20.44
CA VAL A 383 6.11 35.13 -21.90
C VAL A 383 5.08 36.08 -22.54
N ALA A 384 3.91 36.24 -21.94
CA ALA A 384 2.92 37.21 -22.39
C ALA A 384 3.50 38.64 -22.29
N GLU A 385 4.20 38.96 -21.17
CA GLU A 385 4.94 40.24 -21.05
C GLU A 385 6.08 40.35 -22.08
N ALA A 386 6.66 39.24 -22.53
CA ALA A 386 7.70 39.25 -23.57
C ALA A 386 7.13 39.48 -24.99
N GLY A 387 5.89 39.07 -25.24
CA GLY A 387 5.20 39.34 -26.51
C GLY A 387 5.03 40.84 -26.78
N GLU A 388 4.97 41.65 -25.74
CA GLU A 388 4.92 43.10 -25.82
C GLU A 388 6.31 43.76 -26.01
N ALA A 389 7.37 42.95 -26.18
CA ALA A 389 8.74 43.48 -26.26
C ALA A 389 8.92 44.44 -27.45
N ALA A 390 8.33 44.14 -28.62
CA ALA A 390 8.39 44.97 -29.80
C ALA A 390 7.72 46.34 -29.56
N ASP A 391 6.57 46.32 -28.88
CA ASP A 391 5.82 47.55 -28.55
C ASP A 391 6.56 48.39 -27.52
N LEU A 392 7.15 47.77 -26.50
CA LEU A 392 7.96 48.45 -25.48
C LEU A 392 9.19 49.12 -26.10
N ARG A 393 9.84 48.47 -27.08
CA ARG A 393 10.93 49.06 -27.82
C ARG A 393 10.45 50.27 -28.65
N ARG A 394 9.35 50.08 -29.42
CA ARG A 394 8.75 51.13 -30.25
C ARG A 394 8.35 52.34 -29.41
N MET A 395 7.67 52.13 -28.28
CA MET A 395 7.30 53.20 -27.36
C MET A 395 8.53 53.96 -26.79
N GLY A 396 9.59 53.21 -26.43
CA GLY A 396 10.85 53.82 -25.96
C GLY A 396 11.54 54.67 -27.01
N GLU A 397 11.62 54.15 -28.28
CA GLU A 397 12.21 54.85 -29.41
C GLU A 397 11.41 56.12 -29.80
N LEU A 398 10.07 55.99 -29.88
CA LEU A 398 9.20 57.14 -30.16
C LEU A 398 9.28 58.20 -29.08
N LEU A 399 9.25 57.80 -27.79
CA LEU A 399 9.40 58.75 -26.68
C LEU A 399 10.76 59.43 -26.68
N LEU A 400 11.81 58.74 -27.09
CA LEU A 400 13.15 59.33 -27.19
C LEU A 400 13.23 60.36 -28.34
N ALA A 401 12.59 60.08 -29.49
CA ALA A 401 12.52 60.95 -30.63
C ALA A 401 11.70 62.24 -30.35
N HIS A 402 10.68 62.13 -29.52
CA HIS A 402 9.75 63.26 -29.18
C HIS A 402 9.96 63.81 -27.75
N LEU A 403 11.18 63.64 -27.17
CA LEU A 403 11.49 64.11 -25.81
C LEU A 403 11.22 65.60 -25.60
N TYR A 404 11.34 66.44 -26.68
CA TYR A 404 11.13 67.89 -26.61
C TYR A 404 9.65 68.27 -26.49
N GLU A 405 8.73 67.33 -26.82
CA GLU A 405 7.27 67.57 -26.73
C GLU A 405 6.76 67.11 -25.34
N ALA A 406 7.50 66.24 -24.67
CA ALA A 406 7.11 65.65 -23.38
C ALA A 406 7.43 66.59 -22.20
N ARG A 407 6.44 66.80 -21.32
CA ARG A 407 6.61 67.66 -20.10
C ARG A 407 6.64 66.76 -18.84
N PRO A 408 7.44 67.13 -17.85
CA PRO A 408 7.39 66.48 -16.55
C PRO A 408 5.98 66.52 -15.94
N GLY A 409 5.54 65.39 -15.34
CA GLY A 409 4.22 65.30 -14.71
C GLY A 409 3.08 64.86 -15.64
N GLN A 410 3.32 64.66 -16.92
CA GLN A 410 2.32 64.09 -17.83
C GLN A 410 2.12 62.61 -17.58
N THR A 411 0.89 62.13 -17.70
CA THR A 411 0.51 60.71 -17.61
C THR A 411 0.55 60.00 -18.95
N GLU A 412 0.52 60.73 -20.05
CA GLU A 412 0.50 60.22 -21.41
C GLU A 412 1.01 61.27 -22.38
N ILE A 413 1.63 60.84 -23.49
CA ILE A 413 1.97 61.67 -24.63
C ILE A 413 1.50 61.02 -25.94
N THR A 414 0.86 61.77 -26.84
CA THR A 414 0.49 61.33 -28.19
C THR A 414 1.52 61.81 -29.17
N VAL A 415 2.20 60.92 -29.86
CA VAL A 415 3.26 61.21 -30.81
C VAL A 415 2.93 60.65 -32.19
N THR A 416 3.46 61.22 -33.25
CA THR A 416 3.36 60.67 -34.60
C THR A 416 4.40 59.53 -34.75
N ASP A 417 3.95 58.38 -35.19
CA ASP A 417 4.85 57.24 -35.44
C ASP A 417 5.55 57.36 -36.82
N TYR A 418 6.47 56.45 -37.10
CA TYR A 418 7.24 56.44 -38.34
C TYR A 418 6.42 56.14 -39.60
N GLU A 419 5.16 55.70 -39.44
CA GLU A 419 4.22 55.36 -40.52
C GLU A 419 3.18 56.43 -40.71
N GLY A 420 3.26 57.59 -39.97
CA GLY A 420 2.33 58.74 -40.03
C GLY A 420 1.05 58.55 -39.18
N GLY A 421 0.98 57.46 -38.41
CA GLY A 421 -0.07 57.20 -37.40
C GLY A 421 0.20 57.93 -36.10
N THR A 422 -0.81 58.11 -35.26
CA THR A 422 -0.64 58.61 -33.89
C THR A 422 -0.64 57.54 -32.87
N THR A 423 0.38 57.49 -32.01
CA THR A 423 0.53 56.49 -30.92
C THR A 423 0.52 57.22 -29.57
N ALA A 424 -0.35 56.79 -28.67
CA ALA A 424 -0.39 57.26 -27.29
C ALA A 424 0.59 56.46 -26.44
N ILE A 425 1.51 57.13 -25.76
CA ILE A 425 2.53 56.51 -24.93
C ILE A 425 2.26 56.85 -23.46
N PRO A 426 1.90 55.89 -22.61
CA PRO A 426 1.72 56.10 -21.16
C PRO A 426 3.02 56.50 -20.48
N LEU A 427 2.96 57.49 -19.60
CA LEU A 427 4.08 58.02 -18.85
C LEU A 427 3.83 57.91 -17.34
N ASP A 428 4.88 57.67 -16.56
CA ASP A 428 4.83 57.77 -15.12
C ASP A 428 5.10 59.27 -14.76
N PRO A 429 4.12 59.99 -14.21
CA PRO A 429 4.25 61.41 -13.91
C PRO A 429 5.30 61.74 -12.86
N ARG A 430 5.76 60.74 -12.12
CA ARG A 430 6.83 60.87 -11.09
C ARG A 430 8.23 60.85 -11.72
N LEU A 431 8.34 60.47 -12.98
CA LEU A 431 9.59 60.35 -13.71
C LEU A 431 9.73 61.45 -14.75
N THR A 432 10.95 61.87 -15.02
CA THR A 432 11.21 62.74 -16.18
C THR A 432 10.96 61.98 -17.49
N PRO A 433 10.66 62.68 -18.60
CA PRO A 433 10.47 62.07 -19.90
C PRO A 433 11.62 61.13 -20.30
N ALA A 434 12.86 61.54 -20.10
CA ALA A 434 14.03 60.72 -20.35
C ALA A 434 14.09 59.44 -19.47
N LYS A 435 13.68 59.54 -18.22
CA LYS A 435 13.61 58.36 -17.33
C LYS A 435 12.46 57.43 -17.73
N ASN A 436 11.35 57.94 -18.23
CA ASN A 436 10.28 57.11 -18.80
C ASN A 436 10.76 56.36 -20.04
N ALA A 437 11.49 56.98 -20.96
CA ALA A 437 12.11 56.29 -22.10
C ALA A 437 13.09 55.20 -21.63
N GLN A 438 13.94 55.52 -20.67
CA GLN A 438 14.86 54.52 -20.08
C GLN A 438 14.10 53.32 -19.48
N ARG A 439 12.99 53.56 -18.78
CA ARG A 439 12.13 52.51 -18.21
C ARG A 439 11.52 51.61 -19.28
N TYR A 440 11.11 52.15 -20.43
CA TYR A 440 10.66 51.35 -21.57
C TYR A 440 11.78 50.43 -22.10
N PHE A 441 12.98 50.94 -22.25
CA PHE A 441 14.15 50.10 -22.67
C PHE A 441 14.57 49.08 -21.62
N GLU A 442 14.43 49.39 -20.33
CA GLU A 442 14.66 48.41 -19.28
C GLU A 442 13.65 47.26 -19.32
N ARG A 443 12.36 47.59 -19.51
CA ARG A 443 11.29 46.60 -19.71
C ARG A 443 11.51 45.81 -20.98
N TYR A 444 11.89 46.41 -22.08
CA TYR A 444 12.24 45.71 -23.32
C TYR A 444 13.40 44.73 -23.11
N ARG A 445 14.49 45.14 -22.47
CA ARG A 445 15.63 44.26 -22.21
C ARG A 445 15.26 43.09 -21.26
N LYS A 446 14.37 43.36 -20.30
CA LYS A 446 13.84 42.28 -19.41
C LYS A 446 12.99 41.30 -20.22
N ALA A 447 12.08 41.80 -21.07
CA ALA A 447 11.22 41.01 -21.94
C ALA A 447 12.05 40.13 -22.91
N GLN A 448 13.07 40.71 -23.55
CA GLN A 448 13.96 39.99 -24.43
C GLN A 448 14.73 38.87 -23.75
N ARG A 449 15.27 39.12 -22.53
CA ARG A 449 15.90 38.03 -21.72
C ARG A 449 14.94 36.93 -21.30
N THR A 450 13.65 37.23 -21.25
CA THR A 450 12.59 36.27 -20.92
C THR A 450 12.21 35.42 -22.14
N ALA A 451 12.20 36.02 -23.35
CA ALA A 451 11.98 35.27 -24.59
C ALA A 451 13.05 34.20 -24.85
N ASP A 452 14.31 34.43 -24.46
CA ASP A 452 15.38 33.43 -24.55
C ASP A 452 15.21 32.21 -23.63
N ARG A 453 14.14 32.18 -22.81
CA ARG A 453 13.85 31.10 -21.83
C ARG A 453 12.85 30.05 -22.33
N ASP A 454 12.64 29.88 -23.60
CA ASP A 454 11.70 28.89 -24.15
C ASP A 454 12.05 27.45 -23.74
N ARG A 455 13.34 27.09 -23.72
CA ARG A 455 13.79 25.76 -23.28
C ARG A 455 13.39 25.40 -21.86
N PRO A 456 13.57 26.28 -20.82
CA PRO A 456 13.11 26.01 -19.46
C PRO A 456 11.59 25.88 -19.36
N ARG A 457 10.83 26.63 -20.19
CA ARG A 457 9.36 26.55 -20.23
C ARG A 457 8.89 25.23 -20.81
N GLN A 458 9.43 24.79 -21.95
CA GLN A 458 9.12 23.50 -22.55
C GLN A 458 9.39 22.38 -21.56
N LYS A 459 10.53 22.43 -20.84
CA LYS A 459 10.84 21.48 -19.78
C LYS A 459 9.80 21.47 -18.68
N SER A 460 9.32 22.64 -18.23
CA SER A 460 8.30 22.74 -17.17
C SER A 460 6.94 22.21 -17.62
N LEU A 461 6.56 22.43 -18.88
CA LEU A 461 5.34 21.87 -19.46
C LEU A 461 5.41 20.36 -19.56
N LEU A 462 6.55 19.81 -19.98
CA LEU A 462 6.78 18.36 -20.00
C LEU A 462 6.75 17.75 -18.58
N GLU A 463 7.37 18.42 -17.60
CA GLU A 463 7.31 18.02 -16.19
C GLU A 463 5.85 17.98 -15.68
N LEU A 464 5.04 18.97 -16.01
CA LEU A 464 3.63 19.02 -15.63
C LEU A 464 2.81 17.92 -16.32
N ALA A 465 3.02 17.71 -17.63
CA ALA A 465 2.33 16.65 -18.38
C ALA A 465 2.61 15.29 -17.75
N TRP A 466 3.89 15.01 -17.45
CA TRP A 466 4.27 13.76 -16.81
C TRP A 466 3.70 13.60 -15.39
N LEU A 467 3.65 14.66 -14.58
CA LEU A 467 3.02 14.60 -13.26
C LEU A 467 1.51 14.30 -13.36
N LYS A 468 0.83 14.82 -14.38
CA LYS A 468 -0.58 14.50 -14.64
C LYS A 468 -0.77 13.05 -15.06
N GLU A 469 0.13 12.51 -15.91
CA GLU A 469 0.16 11.09 -16.27
C GLU A 469 0.33 10.22 -15.03
N ALA A 470 1.24 10.58 -14.15
CA ALA A 470 1.48 9.86 -12.92
C ALA A 470 0.32 9.89 -11.92
N VAL A 471 -0.44 11.00 -11.86
CA VAL A 471 -1.69 11.04 -11.08
C VAL A 471 -2.73 10.11 -11.70
N PHE A 472 -2.84 10.09 -13.00
CA PHE A 472 -3.75 9.19 -13.72
C PHE A 472 -3.39 7.71 -13.47
N ASP A 473 -2.11 7.35 -13.59
CA ASP A 473 -1.63 6.00 -13.26
C ASP A 473 -1.91 5.64 -11.79
N PHE A 474 -1.66 6.59 -10.88
CA PHE A 474 -1.93 6.39 -9.45
C PHE A 474 -3.41 6.12 -9.18
N ASP A 475 -4.30 6.93 -9.75
CA ASP A 475 -5.75 6.77 -9.57
C ASP A 475 -6.21 5.42 -10.13
N ARG A 476 -5.70 5.01 -11.29
CA ARG A 476 -5.99 3.71 -11.90
C ARG A 476 -5.50 2.52 -11.06
N ILE A 477 -4.26 2.60 -10.55
CA ILE A 477 -3.71 1.56 -9.66
C ILE A 477 -4.54 1.45 -8.38
N ARG A 478 -4.99 2.59 -7.83
CA ARG A 478 -5.78 2.64 -6.60
C ARG A 478 -7.18 2.07 -6.76
N GLU A 479 -7.83 2.37 -7.88
CA GLU A 479 -9.22 1.98 -8.17
C GLU A 479 -9.34 0.55 -8.71
N GLY A 480 -8.20 -0.11 -8.95
CA GLY A 480 -8.16 -1.37 -9.66
C GLY A 480 -8.31 -1.20 -11.17
N ASP A 481 -8.07 -2.27 -11.92
CA ASP A 481 -8.20 -2.27 -13.38
C ASP A 481 -9.67 -2.31 -13.88
N ASP A 482 -10.64 -2.03 -13.02
CA ASP A 482 -12.10 -2.10 -13.28
C ASP A 482 -12.59 -1.11 -14.37
N ARG A 483 -11.69 -0.37 -14.99
CA ARG A 483 -12.02 0.50 -16.14
C ARG A 483 -12.18 -0.23 -17.47
N LEU A 484 -11.90 -1.52 -17.49
CA LEU A 484 -12.19 -2.33 -18.68
C LEU A 484 -13.69 -2.43 -18.88
N PRO A 485 -14.16 -2.44 -20.13
CA PRO A 485 -15.53 -2.79 -20.41
C PRO A 485 -15.71 -4.24 -19.98
N ALA A 486 -16.36 -4.45 -18.85
CA ALA A 486 -16.93 -5.74 -18.56
C ALA A 486 -17.89 -6.04 -19.73
N GLY A 487 -17.56 -7.03 -20.55
CA GLY A 487 -18.56 -7.59 -21.43
C GLY A 487 -19.72 -8.01 -20.53
N GLU A 488 -20.82 -7.26 -20.60
CA GLU A 488 -22.07 -7.49 -19.88
C GLU A 488 -21.95 -8.24 -18.53
N LEU A 489 -21.20 -7.67 -17.58
CA LEU A 489 -21.37 -8.04 -16.18
C LEU A 489 -22.53 -7.20 -15.64
N PRO A 490 -23.53 -7.83 -14.98
CA PRO A 490 -24.63 -7.09 -14.38
C PRO A 490 -24.06 -6.02 -13.44
N ALA A 491 -24.67 -4.84 -13.49
CA ALA A 491 -24.34 -3.70 -12.66
C ALA A 491 -24.05 -4.19 -11.23
N ALA A 492 -22.87 -3.85 -10.72
CA ALA A 492 -22.56 -4.05 -9.33
C ALA A 492 -23.42 -3.08 -8.50
N ASP A 493 -24.68 -3.44 -8.34
CA ASP A 493 -25.46 -2.96 -7.22
C ASP A 493 -24.68 -3.32 -5.97
N GLY A 494 -24.43 -2.33 -5.10
CA GLY A 494 -23.52 -2.38 -3.95
C GLY A 494 -23.87 -3.40 -2.84
N GLN A 495 -24.42 -4.54 -3.21
CA GLN A 495 -24.60 -5.72 -2.40
C GLN A 495 -23.96 -6.89 -3.14
N ARG A 496 -22.76 -7.31 -2.71
CA ARG A 496 -22.33 -8.68 -3.03
C ARG A 496 -23.48 -9.61 -2.60
N ALA A 497 -23.99 -10.38 -3.53
CA ALA A 497 -24.99 -11.41 -3.23
C ALA A 497 -24.43 -12.30 -2.10
N ALA A 498 -25.30 -12.87 -1.30
CA ALA A 498 -24.90 -13.75 -0.19
C ALA A 498 -24.03 -14.95 -0.69
N ASP A 499 -24.12 -15.28 -1.99
CA ASP A 499 -23.38 -16.36 -2.65
C ASP A 499 -21.89 -16.02 -2.96
N ASP A 500 -21.47 -14.72 -2.90
CA ASP A 500 -20.09 -14.29 -3.16
C ASP A 500 -19.20 -14.26 -1.90
N ARG A 501 -19.71 -14.76 -0.77
CA ARG A 501 -18.92 -14.79 0.48
C ARG A 501 -17.88 -15.89 0.38
N PRO A 502 -16.61 -15.62 0.82
CA PRO A 502 -15.60 -16.67 0.88
C PRO A 502 -16.11 -17.82 1.77
N ALA A 503 -16.11 -19.02 1.21
CA ALA A 503 -16.52 -20.24 1.91
C ALA A 503 -15.36 -20.82 2.73
N SER A 504 -14.12 -20.48 2.36
CA SER A 504 -12.90 -20.97 3.01
C SER A 504 -11.83 -19.90 3.08
N VAL A 505 -10.78 -20.15 3.87
CA VAL A 505 -9.61 -19.27 3.92
C VAL A 505 -8.88 -19.24 2.57
N ALA A 506 -8.93 -20.30 1.80
CA ALA A 506 -8.31 -20.36 0.46
C ALA A 506 -8.91 -19.31 -0.50
N ASP A 507 -10.19 -19.00 -0.35
CA ASP A 507 -10.87 -18.02 -1.18
C ASP A 507 -10.43 -16.57 -0.92
N LEU A 508 -9.64 -16.34 0.15
CA LEU A 508 -9.08 -15.03 0.48
C LEU A 508 -7.75 -14.76 -0.25
N TRP A 509 -7.07 -15.77 -0.76
CA TRP A 509 -5.74 -15.62 -1.35
C TRP A 509 -5.70 -14.81 -2.65
N PRO A 510 -6.68 -14.89 -3.56
CA PRO A 510 -6.73 -13.98 -4.71
C PRO A 510 -6.72 -12.52 -4.31
N THR A 511 -7.42 -12.14 -3.24
CA THR A 511 -7.41 -10.78 -2.68
C THR A 511 -6.03 -10.38 -2.14
N ALA A 512 -5.29 -11.32 -1.53
CA ALA A 512 -3.92 -11.07 -1.06
C ALA A 512 -2.97 -10.82 -2.23
N GLU A 513 -3.09 -11.59 -3.30
CA GLU A 513 -2.31 -11.42 -4.52
C GLU A 513 -2.60 -10.08 -5.21
N GLU A 514 -3.86 -9.70 -5.29
CA GLU A 514 -4.28 -8.41 -5.84
C GLU A 514 -3.73 -7.23 -5.02
N ALA A 515 -3.86 -7.27 -3.69
CA ALA A 515 -3.32 -6.25 -2.79
C ALA A 515 -1.79 -6.13 -2.91
N ALA A 516 -1.11 -7.26 -3.05
CA ALA A 516 0.33 -7.31 -3.22
C ALA A 516 0.78 -6.74 -4.57
N ASN A 517 0.09 -7.08 -5.66
CA ASN A 517 0.34 -6.55 -6.99
C ASN A 517 0.13 -5.02 -7.00
N THR A 518 -0.98 -4.55 -6.45
CA THR A 518 -1.26 -3.11 -6.30
C THR A 518 -0.17 -2.39 -5.50
N LEU A 519 0.27 -2.97 -4.40
CA LEU A 519 1.38 -2.43 -3.58
C LEU A 519 2.69 -2.37 -4.38
N ALA A 520 2.99 -3.38 -5.17
CA ALA A 520 4.18 -3.43 -6.01
C ALA A 520 4.13 -2.36 -7.12
N GLU A 521 2.98 -2.15 -7.75
CA GLU A 521 2.75 -1.12 -8.76
C GLU A 521 2.90 0.29 -8.17
N LEU A 522 2.32 0.56 -6.99
CA LEU A 522 2.49 1.83 -6.27
C LEU A 522 3.96 2.10 -5.94
N ARG A 523 4.73 1.08 -5.56
CA ARG A 523 6.17 1.22 -5.31
C ARG A 523 6.97 1.46 -6.58
N ALA A 524 6.60 0.80 -7.67
CA ALA A 524 7.21 1.03 -8.96
C ALA A 524 6.98 2.48 -9.42
N LEU A 525 5.79 3.01 -9.18
CA LEU A 525 5.45 4.41 -9.42
C LEU A 525 6.29 5.34 -8.52
N GLU A 526 6.38 5.07 -7.21
CA GLU A 526 7.22 5.83 -6.27
C GLU A 526 8.70 5.86 -6.68
N ALA A 527 9.25 4.72 -7.09
CA ALA A 527 10.63 4.61 -7.55
C ALA A 527 10.88 5.45 -8.81
N ALA A 528 9.94 5.40 -9.78
CA ALA A 528 10.03 6.20 -11.01
C ALA A 528 10.08 7.71 -10.69
N PHE A 529 9.31 8.16 -9.70
CA PHE A 529 9.36 9.55 -9.22
C PHE A 529 10.65 9.91 -8.49
N GLY A 530 11.16 8.98 -7.66
CA GLY A 530 12.42 9.17 -6.93
C GLY A 530 13.61 9.39 -7.86
N ASP A 531 13.63 8.69 -8.99
CA ASP A 531 14.70 8.77 -9.99
C ASP A 531 14.70 10.10 -10.77
N THR A 532 13.55 10.75 -10.89
CA THR A 532 13.42 12.04 -11.60
C THR A 532 13.69 13.27 -10.72
N GLY A 533 13.76 13.09 -9.40
CA GLY A 533 13.94 14.21 -8.46
C GLY A 533 12.73 15.15 -8.33
N LEU A 534 11.62 14.88 -8.99
CA LEU A 534 10.39 15.70 -8.92
C LEU A 534 9.64 15.52 -7.61
N LEU A 535 9.86 14.41 -6.92
CA LEU A 535 9.34 14.19 -5.57
C LEU A 535 10.48 14.03 -4.57
N PRO A 536 10.45 14.75 -3.44
CA PRO A 536 11.38 14.49 -2.35
C PRO A 536 11.19 13.07 -1.83
N ARG A 537 12.29 12.34 -1.62
CA ARG A 537 12.24 11.00 -1.05
C ARG A 537 11.66 11.05 0.37
N PRO A 538 10.87 10.03 0.78
CA PRO A 538 10.39 9.95 2.16
C PRO A 538 11.58 9.98 3.15
N GLY A 539 11.51 10.83 4.17
CA GLY A 539 12.54 10.91 5.21
C GLY A 539 13.73 11.84 4.92
N GLN A 540 13.78 12.55 3.81
CA GLN A 540 14.70 13.68 3.66
C GLN A 540 14.09 14.93 4.30
N GLY A 541 14.42 15.14 5.56
CA GLY A 541 14.28 16.44 6.25
C GLY A 541 15.18 17.48 5.61
N ALA A 542 14.96 18.74 5.96
CA ALA A 542 15.50 20.00 5.44
C ALA A 542 16.89 19.93 4.75
N PRO A 543 17.17 20.83 3.78
CA PRO A 543 18.41 20.83 3.01
C PRO A 543 19.63 20.99 3.94
N GLY A 544 20.45 19.97 4.04
CA GLY A 544 21.67 19.97 4.86
C GLY A 544 22.27 18.61 5.19
N THR A 545 21.53 17.54 5.14
CA THR A 545 22.06 16.19 5.41
C THR A 545 22.45 15.49 4.11
N LYS A 546 23.77 15.27 3.93
CA LYS A 546 24.31 14.44 2.87
C LYS A 546 23.69 13.04 2.95
N PRO A 547 23.18 12.48 1.84
CA PRO A 547 22.63 11.14 1.85
C PRO A 547 23.73 10.13 2.20
N ARG A 548 23.54 9.37 3.27
CA ARG A 548 24.34 8.16 3.53
C ARG A 548 24.14 7.21 2.32
N PRO A 549 25.22 6.67 1.73
CA PRO A 549 25.07 5.67 0.70
C PRO A 549 24.30 4.48 1.30
N ARG A 550 23.09 4.25 0.82
CA ARG A 550 22.37 3.00 1.09
C ARG A 550 23.19 1.88 0.47
N ALA A 551 23.55 0.89 1.30
CA ALA A 551 24.01 -0.39 0.78
C ALA A 551 23.04 -0.80 -0.33
N SER A 552 23.61 -1.18 -1.48
CA SER A 552 22.84 -1.66 -2.62
C SER A 552 21.93 -2.79 -2.13
N ALA A 553 20.65 -2.51 -1.98
CA ALA A 553 19.67 -3.55 -1.81
C ALA A 553 19.87 -4.50 -3.00
N VAL A 554 20.20 -5.74 -2.72
CA VAL A 554 20.20 -6.81 -3.71
C VAL A 554 18.83 -6.71 -4.38
N ARG A 555 18.81 -6.32 -5.65
CA ARG A 555 17.60 -6.32 -6.46
C ARG A 555 17.27 -7.79 -6.70
N GLY A 556 16.50 -8.38 -5.80
CA GLY A 556 15.77 -9.58 -6.13
C GLY A 556 14.93 -9.32 -7.38
N PRO A 557 14.60 -10.34 -8.19
CA PRO A 557 13.70 -10.16 -9.30
C PRO A 557 12.42 -9.51 -8.75
N GLY A 558 12.10 -8.32 -9.27
CA GLY A 558 10.87 -7.63 -8.91
C GLY A 558 9.65 -8.44 -9.36
N PRO A 559 8.46 -8.15 -8.86
CA PRO A 559 7.24 -8.83 -9.27
C PRO A 559 7.16 -8.83 -10.78
N ARG A 560 6.77 -9.97 -11.37
CA ARG A 560 6.60 -10.06 -12.82
C ARG A 560 5.60 -9.01 -13.26
N PRO A 561 5.96 -8.09 -14.17
CA PRO A 561 5.01 -7.10 -14.64
C PRO A 561 3.81 -7.84 -15.22
N ARG A 562 2.60 -7.44 -14.83
CA ARG A 562 1.37 -7.92 -15.47
C ARG A 562 1.52 -7.78 -16.98
N GLU A 563 0.98 -8.70 -17.75
CA GLU A 563 0.95 -8.57 -19.20
C GLU A 563 0.07 -7.37 -19.61
N PRO A 564 0.36 -6.67 -20.73
CA PRO A 564 -0.53 -5.65 -21.25
C PRO A 564 -1.92 -6.23 -21.51
N PHE A 565 -2.92 -5.39 -21.46
CA PHE A 565 -4.24 -5.78 -21.89
C PHE A 565 -4.21 -6.27 -23.32
N ARG A 566 -4.96 -7.32 -23.61
CA ARG A 566 -5.06 -7.91 -24.94
C ARG A 566 -6.50 -7.94 -25.40
N PHE A 567 -6.75 -7.40 -26.57
CA PHE A 567 -8.07 -7.36 -27.19
C PHE A 567 -7.97 -7.85 -28.64
N THR A 568 -9.12 -8.15 -29.22
CA THR A 568 -9.24 -8.51 -30.63
C THR A 568 -10.34 -7.66 -31.27
N THR A 569 -10.04 -7.00 -32.38
CA THR A 569 -11.01 -6.21 -33.13
C THR A 569 -11.99 -7.15 -33.87
N ARG A 570 -13.08 -6.58 -34.40
CA ARG A 570 -14.06 -7.33 -35.22
C ARG A 570 -13.44 -8.01 -36.43
N ASP A 571 -12.37 -7.44 -36.99
CA ASP A 571 -11.65 -7.98 -38.14
C ASP A 571 -10.53 -8.96 -37.71
N GLY A 572 -10.46 -9.33 -36.45
CA GLY A 572 -9.52 -10.31 -35.90
C GLY A 572 -8.11 -9.76 -35.60
N LEU A 573 -7.87 -8.45 -35.68
CA LEU A 573 -6.58 -7.84 -35.36
C LEU A 573 -6.38 -7.73 -33.86
N VAL A 574 -5.17 -8.05 -33.40
CA VAL A 574 -4.80 -7.99 -32.00
C VAL A 574 -4.48 -6.56 -31.59
N VAL A 575 -5.09 -6.10 -30.48
CA VAL A 575 -4.81 -4.81 -29.86
C VAL A 575 -4.21 -5.03 -28.46
N LEU A 576 -3.10 -4.37 -28.19
CA LEU A 576 -2.47 -4.38 -26.89
C LEU A 576 -2.57 -2.99 -26.25
N ALA A 577 -2.84 -2.92 -24.95
CA ALA A 577 -2.87 -1.64 -24.22
C ALA A 577 -2.06 -1.71 -22.92
N GLY A 578 -1.30 -0.67 -22.67
CA GLY A 578 -0.45 -0.60 -21.49
C GLY A 578 -1.24 -0.25 -20.21
N ARG A 579 -0.85 -0.85 -19.09
CA ARG A 579 -1.47 -0.67 -17.77
C ARG A 579 -0.81 0.41 -16.91
N SER A 580 0.37 0.88 -17.30
CA SER A 580 1.15 1.88 -16.54
C SER A 580 2.15 2.58 -17.45
N ALA A 581 2.70 3.73 -17.03
CA ALA A 581 3.70 4.47 -17.78
C ALA A 581 4.92 3.61 -18.18
N ARG A 582 5.40 2.72 -17.29
CA ARG A 582 6.48 1.77 -17.62
C ARG A 582 6.06 0.74 -18.67
N GLN A 583 4.83 0.27 -18.58
CA GLN A 583 4.32 -0.69 -19.56
C GLN A 583 4.00 -0.01 -20.89
N ASN A 584 3.50 1.23 -20.87
CA ASN A 584 3.36 2.09 -22.05
C ASN A 584 4.69 2.25 -22.78
N GLU A 585 5.78 2.51 -22.02
CA GLU A 585 7.13 2.57 -22.59
C GLU A 585 7.59 1.23 -23.17
N ALA A 586 7.39 0.14 -22.43
CA ALA A 586 7.77 -1.19 -22.89
C ALA A 586 6.97 -1.60 -24.14
N LEU A 587 5.66 -1.33 -24.15
CA LEU A 587 4.78 -1.58 -25.28
C LEU A 587 5.26 -0.83 -26.53
N SER A 588 5.51 0.47 -26.39
CA SER A 588 5.87 1.35 -27.52
C SER A 588 7.29 1.13 -28.06
N LEU A 589 8.27 0.85 -27.19
CA LEU A 589 9.68 0.86 -27.57
C LEU A 589 10.35 -0.54 -27.60
N LYS A 590 9.72 -1.57 -26.99
CA LYS A 590 10.30 -2.91 -26.91
C LYS A 590 9.42 -3.98 -27.54
N MET A 591 8.10 -3.86 -27.43
CA MET A 591 7.15 -4.87 -27.90
C MET A 591 6.60 -4.55 -29.27
N ALA A 592 6.49 -3.27 -29.63
CA ALA A 592 5.97 -2.83 -30.91
C ALA A 592 6.91 -3.27 -32.06
N GLN A 593 6.32 -3.77 -33.13
CA GLN A 593 7.00 -4.00 -34.40
C GLN A 593 6.97 -2.70 -35.23
N PRO A 594 7.94 -2.45 -36.12
CA PRO A 594 8.02 -1.19 -36.86
C PRO A 594 6.77 -0.77 -37.64
N ARG A 595 5.95 -1.74 -38.07
CA ARG A 595 4.72 -1.53 -38.87
C ARG A 595 3.45 -1.45 -37.99
N ASP A 596 3.50 -1.86 -36.74
CA ASP A 596 2.33 -1.79 -35.84
C ASP A 596 1.84 -0.35 -35.74
N ILE A 597 0.53 -0.16 -35.61
CA ILE A 597 -0.06 1.16 -35.41
C ILE A 597 -0.14 1.45 -33.91
N TRP A 598 0.55 2.50 -33.52
CA TRP A 598 0.49 3.05 -32.17
C TRP A 598 -0.57 4.15 -32.09
N LEU A 599 -1.37 4.17 -31.03
CA LEU A 599 -2.45 5.13 -30.81
C LEU A 599 -2.40 5.69 -29.38
N HIS A 600 -2.79 6.96 -29.24
CA HIS A 600 -2.91 7.63 -27.94
C HIS A 600 -3.93 8.78 -27.99
N ALA A 601 -4.73 8.97 -26.94
CA ALA A 601 -5.66 10.07 -26.82
C ALA A 601 -4.90 11.42 -26.73
N ARG A 602 -5.20 12.35 -27.63
CA ARG A 602 -4.45 13.61 -27.77
C ARG A 602 -4.58 14.49 -26.54
N GLY A 603 -3.45 14.96 -26.00
CA GLY A 603 -3.37 16.01 -24.99
C GLY A 603 -3.85 15.64 -23.59
N CYS A 604 -4.14 14.39 -23.30
CA CYS A 604 -4.55 13.91 -21.98
C CYS A 604 -3.77 12.65 -21.56
N PRO A 605 -3.65 12.38 -20.26
CA PRO A 605 -3.09 11.14 -19.75
C PRO A 605 -3.88 9.91 -20.21
N GLY A 606 -3.17 8.81 -20.53
CA GLY A 606 -3.83 7.58 -20.98
C GLY A 606 -2.90 6.43 -21.31
N SER A 607 -3.48 5.30 -21.67
CA SER A 607 -2.74 4.13 -22.13
C SER A 607 -2.23 4.32 -23.55
N HIS A 608 -1.01 3.80 -23.80
CA HIS A 608 -0.58 3.55 -25.16
C HIS A 608 -1.29 2.31 -25.67
N VAL A 609 -1.86 2.41 -26.85
CA VAL A 609 -2.55 1.31 -27.53
C VAL A 609 -1.76 0.94 -28.78
N LEU A 610 -1.61 -0.35 -29.02
CA LEU A 610 -0.85 -0.89 -30.14
C LEU A 610 -1.75 -1.86 -30.92
N LEU A 611 -2.11 -1.51 -32.14
CA LEU A 611 -2.78 -2.39 -33.08
C LEU A 611 -1.72 -3.20 -33.83
N ARG A 612 -1.70 -4.49 -33.60
CA ARG A 612 -0.71 -5.41 -34.18
C ARG A 612 -1.10 -5.77 -35.62
N LEU A 613 -0.17 -5.56 -36.54
CA LEU A 613 -0.39 -5.91 -37.95
C LEU A 613 0.20 -7.28 -38.28
N PRO A 614 -0.58 -8.21 -38.83
CA PRO A 614 -0.08 -9.51 -39.31
C PRO A 614 0.83 -9.32 -40.52
N PRO A 615 1.71 -10.30 -40.84
CA PRO A 615 2.53 -10.27 -42.03
C PRO A 615 1.71 -10.07 -43.30
N GLY A 616 2.09 -9.11 -44.14
CA GLY A 616 1.43 -8.81 -45.40
C GLY A 616 0.35 -7.71 -45.34
N LEU A 617 -0.03 -7.24 -44.14
CA LEU A 617 -0.92 -6.08 -43.98
C LEU A 617 -0.06 -4.82 -43.79
N GLU A 618 -0.25 -3.80 -44.62
CA GLU A 618 0.39 -2.51 -44.49
C GLU A 618 -0.50 -1.53 -43.69
N ALA A 619 0.10 -0.47 -43.14
CA ALA A 619 -0.63 0.51 -42.34
C ALA A 619 -1.80 1.19 -43.09
N GLY A 620 -1.63 1.40 -44.42
CA GLY A 620 -2.64 1.99 -45.28
C GLY A 620 -3.84 1.07 -45.59
N ASP A 621 -3.68 -0.25 -45.38
CA ASP A 621 -4.71 -1.27 -45.68
C ASP A 621 -5.47 -1.72 -44.43
N VAL A 622 -5.20 -1.08 -43.27
CA VAL A 622 -5.89 -1.40 -42.00
C VAL A 622 -7.39 -1.08 -42.13
N PRO A 623 -8.29 -2.03 -41.82
CA PRO A 623 -9.72 -1.78 -41.87
C PRO A 623 -10.08 -0.58 -40.95
N ALA A 624 -10.78 0.41 -41.48
CA ALA A 624 -11.17 1.60 -40.75
C ALA A 624 -11.94 1.26 -39.45
N ALA A 625 -12.72 0.17 -39.45
CA ALA A 625 -13.44 -0.30 -38.27
C ALA A 625 -12.48 -0.72 -37.15
N SER A 626 -11.43 -1.51 -37.47
CA SER A 626 -10.41 -1.94 -36.50
C SER A 626 -9.60 -0.77 -35.97
N LEU A 627 -9.25 0.21 -36.80
CA LEU A 627 -8.56 1.43 -36.38
C LEU A 627 -9.44 2.24 -35.40
N LEU A 628 -10.72 2.40 -35.71
CA LEU A 628 -11.66 3.09 -34.83
C LEU A 628 -11.89 2.38 -33.50
N GLU A 629 -11.97 1.04 -33.49
CA GLU A 629 -12.09 0.26 -32.24
C GLU A 629 -10.82 0.42 -31.37
N ALA A 630 -9.64 0.36 -31.97
CA ALA A 630 -8.38 0.59 -31.24
C ALA A 630 -8.27 2.03 -30.71
N ALA A 631 -8.75 3.02 -31.49
CA ALA A 631 -8.81 4.42 -31.07
C ALA A 631 -9.85 4.63 -29.96
N ALA A 632 -11.01 3.98 -30.03
CA ALA A 632 -12.02 4.00 -28.96
C ALA A 632 -11.47 3.40 -27.66
N LEU A 633 -10.68 2.33 -27.74
CA LEU A 633 -9.99 1.75 -26.58
C LEU A 633 -8.97 2.75 -25.99
N ALA A 634 -8.22 3.48 -26.83
CA ALA A 634 -7.30 4.50 -26.33
C ALA A 634 -8.02 5.63 -25.57
N VAL A 635 -9.18 6.06 -26.04
CA VAL A 635 -10.03 7.02 -25.32
C VAL A 635 -10.57 6.42 -24.02
N HIS A 636 -11.07 5.20 -24.07
CA HIS A 636 -11.64 4.50 -22.91
C HIS A 636 -10.61 4.34 -21.76
N LEU A 637 -9.35 4.08 -22.13
CA LEU A 637 -8.23 3.93 -21.19
C LEU A 637 -7.46 5.24 -20.94
N SER A 638 -8.12 6.40 -21.11
CA SER A 638 -7.54 7.73 -20.90
C SER A 638 -8.39 8.58 -19.96
N ALA A 639 -7.83 9.72 -19.55
CA ALA A 639 -8.56 10.74 -18.79
C ALA A 639 -9.70 11.41 -19.58
N ALA A 640 -9.77 11.19 -20.91
CA ALA A 640 -10.85 11.69 -21.77
C ALA A 640 -12.04 10.74 -21.88
N ARG A 641 -12.09 9.65 -21.12
CA ARG A 641 -13.23 8.71 -21.07
C ARG A 641 -14.53 9.46 -20.79
N GLY A 642 -15.56 9.20 -21.59
CA GLY A 642 -16.87 9.87 -21.48
C GLY A 642 -16.90 11.29 -22.06
N GLY A 643 -15.85 11.73 -22.76
CA GLY A 643 -15.75 13.07 -23.36
C GLY A 643 -16.50 13.25 -24.69
N GLY A 644 -17.30 12.29 -25.13
CA GLY A 644 -18.00 12.33 -26.41
C GLY A 644 -17.05 12.22 -27.60
N LYS A 645 -16.78 13.30 -28.32
CA LYS A 645 -15.82 13.31 -29.45
C LYS A 645 -14.42 13.63 -28.97
N VAL A 646 -13.50 12.67 -29.09
CA VAL A 646 -12.11 12.79 -28.65
C VAL A 646 -11.16 12.57 -29.83
N ALA A 647 -10.12 13.41 -29.92
CA ALA A 647 -9.05 13.25 -30.90
C ALA A 647 -8.05 12.19 -30.43
N VAL A 648 -7.72 11.23 -31.28
CA VAL A 648 -6.73 10.21 -31.07
C VAL A 648 -5.65 10.32 -32.13
N ASP A 649 -4.42 10.49 -31.69
CA ASP A 649 -3.26 10.46 -32.59
C ASP A 649 -2.82 9.02 -32.82
N TYR A 650 -2.47 8.71 -34.07
CA TYR A 650 -1.94 7.41 -34.43
C TYR A 650 -0.77 7.54 -35.43
N THR A 651 0.14 6.59 -35.34
CA THR A 651 1.31 6.54 -36.21
C THR A 651 1.87 5.11 -36.26
N GLU A 652 2.69 4.80 -37.24
CA GLU A 652 3.46 3.56 -37.22
C GLU A 652 4.51 3.59 -36.11
N ALA A 653 4.73 2.45 -35.43
CA ALA A 653 5.64 2.37 -34.27
C ALA A 653 7.11 2.73 -34.62
N ARG A 654 7.53 2.61 -35.88
CA ARG A 654 8.85 3.07 -36.34
C ARG A 654 9.11 4.57 -36.15
N HIS A 655 8.08 5.37 -35.99
CA HIS A 655 8.15 6.83 -35.77
C HIS A 655 8.24 7.21 -34.28
N LEU A 656 8.18 6.24 -33.38
CA LEU A 656 8.27 6.47 -31.94
C LEU A 656 9.73 6.68 -31.49
N ARG A 657 9.94 7.70 -30.67
CA ARG A 657 11.27 8.00 -30.11
C ARG A 657 11.17 8.37 -28.63
N ARG A 658 12.14 7.93 -27.84
CA ARG A 658 12.26 8.37 -26.45
C ARG A 658 13.12 9.63 -26.35
N PRO A 659 12.61 10.74 -25.79
CA PRO A 659 13.46 11.91 -25.50
C PRO A 659 14.51 11.57 -24.44
N ARG A 660 15.72 12.14 -24.57
CA ARG A 660 16.79 11.94 -23.57
C ARG A 660 16.36 12.49 -22.21
N GLY A 661 16.47 11.68 -21.16
CA GLY A 661 16.10 12.06 -19.80
C GLY A 661 14.59 12.16 -19.55
N ALA A 662 13.77 11.67 -20.48
CA ALA A 662 12.35 11.60 -20.31
C ALA A 662 11.97 10.53 -19.26
N PRO A 663 10.94 10.80 -18.45
CA PRO A 663 10.36 9.80 -17.57
C PRO A 663 9.77 8.62 -18.36
N PRO A 664 9.57 7.46 -17.72
CA PRO A 664 8.90 6.33 -18.34
C PRO A 664 7.53 6.73 -18.91
N GLY A 665 7.16 6.18 -20.07
CA GLY A 665 5.87 6.41 -20.71
C GLY A 665 5.81 7.63 -21.64
N LEU A 666 6.80 8.52 -21.64
CA LEU A 666 6.83 9.64 -22.56
C LEU A 666 7.52 9.24 -23.89
N VAL A 667 6.80 9.34 -24.99
CA VAL A 667 7.30 9.13 -26.34
C VAL A 667 7.03 10.34 -27.22
N LEU A 668 7.93 10.63 -28.15
CA LEU A 668 7.71 11.54 -29.26
C LEU A 668 7.32 10.73 -30.48
N TYR A 669 6.38 11.24 -31.26
CA TYR A 669 5.86 10.59 -32.45
C TYR A 669 5.62 11.61 -33.57
N GLU A 670 6.40 11.51 -34.61
CA GLU A 670 6.27 12.33 -35.82
C GLU A 670 6.83 11.54 -37.02
N PRO A 671 6.12 11.51 -38.15
CA PRO A 671 4.80 12.06 -38.43
C PRO A 671 3.66 11.29 -37.72
N HIS A 672 2.48 11.91 -37.59
CA HIS A 672 1.29 11.26 -37.08
C HIS A 672 0.04 11.74 -37.81
N GLU A 673 -1.01 10.94 -37.73
CA GLU A 673 -2.35 11.27 -38.17
C GLU A 673 -3.29 11.34 -36.96
N THR A 674 -4.46 11.93 -37.16
CA THR A 674 -5.45 12.08 -36.07
C THR A 674 -6.81 11.61 -36.55
N VAL A 675 -7.46 10.79 -35.72
CA VAL A 675 -8.83 10.40 -35.90
C VAL A 675 -9.71 10.94 -34.77
N LEU A 676 -10.90 11.42 -35.10
CA LEU A 676 -11.92 11.83 -34.13
C LEU A 676 -12.82 10.62 -33.82
N VAL A 677 -12.80 10.20 -32.57
CA VAL A 677 -13.60 9.07 -32.10
C VAL A 677 -14.76 9.60 -31.28
N ASN A 678 -15.97 9.14 -31.61
CA ASN A 678 -17.15 9.30 -30.75
C ASN A 678 -17.38 7.99 -30.01
N THR A 679 -17.06 7.98 -28.71
CA THR A 679 -17.15 6.78 -27.86
C THR A 679 -18.57 6.26 -27.67
N ASP A 680 -19.59 7.09 -27.94
CA ASP A 680 -21.00 6.69 -27.86
C ASP A 680 -21.44 5.87 -29.10
N LEU A 681 -20.66 5.93 -30.19
CA LEU A 681 -21.00 5.32 -31.48
C LEU A 681 -20.08 4.17 -31.88
N VAL A 682 -18.88 4.11 -31.31
CA VAL A 682 -17.86 3.11 -31.66
C VAL A 682 -17.77 2.07 -30.54
N GLY A 683 -17.98 0.80 -30.89
CA GLY A 683 -17.79 -0.33 -29.98
C GLY A 683 -16.33 -0.51 -29.61
N LEU A 684 -16.08 -1.12 -28.46
CA LEU A 684 -14.74 -1.52 -28.01
C LEU A 684 -14.37 -2.90 -28.58
N PRO A 685 -13.09 -3.17 -28.83
CA PRO A 685 -12.64 -4.49 -29.22
C PRO A 685 -12.89 -5.50 -28.07
N ARG A 686 -13.05 -6.79 -28.43
CA ARG A 686 -13.30 -7.85 -27.44
C ARG A 686 -12.03 -8.15 -26.65
N GLU A 687 -12.14 -8.22 -25.33
CA GLU A 687 -11.03 -8.69 -24.48
C GLU A 687 -10.71 -10.16 -24.79
N THR A 688 -9.43 -10.46 -24.91
CA THR A 688 -8.95 -11.82 -25.20
C THR A 688 -8.02 -12.23 -24.07
N PRO A 689 -8.26 -13.35 -23.38
CA PRO A 689 -7.35 -13.84 -22.36
C PRO A 689 -5.96 -14.07 -22.95
N ALA A 690 -4.93 -13.86 -22.12
CA ALA A 690 -3.57 -14.20 -22.52
C ALA A 690 -3.50 -15.71 -22.87
N PRO A 691 -2.74 -16.12 -23.89
CA PRO A 691 -2.58 -17.54 -24.20
C PRO A 691 -1.98 -18.25 -22.99
N GLU A 692 -2.62 -19.34 -22.56
CA GLU A 692 -2.07 -20.21 -21.52
C GLU A 692 -0.68 -20.65 -21.98
N ARG A 693 0.33 -20.39 -21.15
CA ARG A 693 1.67 -20.92 -21.42
C ARG A 693 1.61 -22.42 -21.18
N GLU A 694 1.69 -23.18 -22.24
CA GLU A 694 2.04 -24.58 -22.12
C GLU A 694 3.35 -24.69 -21.33
N GLY A 695 3.29 -25.38 -20.17
CA GLY A 695 4.27 -25.45 -19.12
C GLY A 695 5.61 -26.11 -19.47
#